data_eb00241a00d1b702496b6c3701ddf727
#
_entry.id   eb00241a00d1b702496b6c3701ddf727
#
_cell.length_a   1.000
_cell.length_b   1.000
_cell.length_c   1.000
_cell.angle_alpha   90.00
_cell.angle_beta   90.00
_cell.angle_gamma   90.00
#
_symmetry.space_group_name_H-M   'P 1'
#
loop_
_entity.id
_entity.type
_entity.pdbx_description
1 polymer ?
#
loop_
_entity_poly.entity_id
_entity_poly.type
_entity_poly.pdbx_seq_one_letter_code
_entity_poly.pdbx_strand_id
1 'polypeptide(L)'
;MWGEVKYPFLAMFLSCLGLLQAQTFSNEAVSRGIDFTSGTLDTWGSGLSFFDFNQDGWDDLSFARENQVPIFYQNNQGNFQEVSMGVFPQSKAKAILWTDYDNDYDLDLFLTALDGKIQLYQNQGNFTFLEVSAAAGLFTGAARNYGAAFADYDRDGFLDLYVCRYDINGDSTNLSFLNNLYHNNGDGTYTDVSISAGVDDGLAQSFQPVWFDFNHDFWPDLYVVNDKLEPGRLYVNNQDGTFTDLTVSANLADGSSDLMTGTVGDFNNDNRLDLFVSNIGGNSSFSPRLYENRGDSTFINVYNSLISAMDATTWGGLWFDADNDGWQDLYVATDFLSPLNQAVPSYFYRNTISSGFTQDSVSFLSNPSAQSHAVARGDVNQDGFYDLVVYNEEPDTSFLWLNNGTSNNYVKITLEGTVSNSFAIGSFIQVFAGGQQYTQYTMCGENYIGQSSQHHIFGLAQLTIIDSVWVEFPSGIINKYYNLPVNQSYHFIEGETVNDFFINVLGNMPFCAGDSIQLSAPEALSHVWSTGDTTQAIMVYEEGSYQVEIIDSLGLNRQSVLLFAEKIEQPQIVVTTENTQCNNSTDGSVSLLVTNQGQNYSINWEDAVVGELRQNLSAGDYQYTYVDAFGCLFFDTISISEPFPINAQYEIYPASESQLGSLSVVINGGTPPYLSLLNGDTIDGQAFDLSPDMYTLIITDNNDCTYEDSIVIPLENDTVINSSVTRSPLPFEIYNDIIQSEIVIQWPKKVKGALEIEFFSILGKQLSSYNVDLTGKNDLRLDYPNNLSDGWYILQLRFKNNTLRSPILIKNQI
;
A
#
# COMPACT_ATOMS: atom_id res chain seq x y z
N MET A 1 -35.03 52.60 38.98
CA MET A 1 -33.81 53.43 38.77
C MET A 1 -32.65 52.51 38.60
N TRP A 2 -32.12 52.49 37.39
CA TRP A 2 -30.77 52.26 37.00
C TRP A 2 -30.11 50.87 37.38
N GLY A 3 -29.49 50.07 36.57
CA GLY A 3 -29.13 50.23 35.16
C GLY A 3 -28.48 48.90 34.70
N GLU A 4 -28.61 48.58 33.47
CA GLU A 4 -28.01 47.47 32.79
C GLU A 4 -26.49 47.52 32.80
N VAL A 5 -25.84 46.35 32.96
CA VAL A 5 -24.63 46.04 32.19
C VAL A 5 -24.72 44.60 31.69
N LYS A 6 -24.97 44.44 30.40
CA LYS A 6 -24.76 43.22 29.62
C LYS A 6 -23.32 43.07 29.29
N TYR A 7 -22.71 41.91 29.59
CA TYR A 7 -21.62 41.37 28.83
C TYR A 7 -21.92 39.93 28.43
N PRO A 8 -21.95 39.63 27.15
CA PRO A 8 -22.02 38.27 26.71
C PRO A 8 -20.60 37.70 26.70
N PHE A 9 -20.26 36.84 27.64
CA PHE A 9 -19.18 35.87 27.45
C PHE A 9 -19.66 34.84 26.43
N LEU A 10 -19.39 35.10 25.16
CA LEU A 10 -19.41 34.09 24.11
C LEU A 10 -18.19 33.21 24.36
N ALA A 11 -18.37 32.15 25.16
CA ALA A 11 -17.42 31.08 25.29
C ALA A 11 -17.36 30.39 23.91
N MET A 12 -16.29 30.69 23.22
CA MET A 12 -15.87 29.99 22.01
C MET A 12 -15.38 28.61 22.44
N PHE A 13 -16.32 27.66 22.61
CA PHE A 13 -16.05 26.25 22.52
C PHE A 13 -15.69 25.96 21.04
N LEU A 14 -14.45 26.20 20.66
CA LEU A 14 -13.83 25.41 19.62
C LEU A 14 -13.70 24.00 20.21
N SER A 15 -14.72 23.20 20.05
CA SER A 15 -14.57 21.75 20.02
C SER A 15 -13.55 21.47 18.91
N CYS A 16 -12.39 20.97 19.25
CA CYS A 16 -11.66 20.07 18.38
C CYS A 16 -12.55 18.84 18.16
N LEU A 17 -13.48 18.94 17.22
CA LEU A 17 -13.94 17.80 16.47
C LEU A 17 -12.72 17.43 15.61
N GLY A 18 -11.84 16.55 16.12
CA GLY A 18 -11.11 15.66 15.25
C GLY A 18 -12.18 15.09 14.32
N LEU A 19 -12.09 15.32 13.05
CA LEU A 19 -12.84 14.58 12.05
C LEU A 19 -12.46 13.12 12.32
N LEU A 20 -13.31 12.38 13.04
CA LEU A 20 -13.28 10.93 13.01
C LEU A 20 -13.45 10.60 11.52
N GLN A 21 -12.39 10.21 10.90
CA GLN A 21 -12.44 9.74 9.52
C GLN A 21 -13.29 8.49 9.57
N ALA A 22 -14.46 8.55 8.97
CA ALA A 22 -15.33 7.38 8.89
C ALA A 22 -14.57 6.36 8.02
N GLN A 23 -14.38 5.15 8.55
CA GLN A 23 -13.77 4.06 7.82
C GLN A 23 -14.51 3.85 6.49
N THR A 24 -13.75 3.69 5.41
CA THR A 24 -14.27 3.47 4.06
C THR A 24 -13.43 2.42 3.34
N PHE A 25 -14.03 1.78 2.34
CA PHE A 25 -13.33 0.87 1.43
C PHE A 25 -13.35 1.43 0.02
N SER A 26 -12.22 1.41 -0.67
CA SER A 26 -12.11 1.74 -2.08
C SER A 26 -11.75 0.50 -2.91
N ASN A 27 -12.38 0.34 -4.09
CA ASN A 27 -12.00 -0.74 -4.99
C ASN A 27 -10.75 -0.32 -5.78
N GLU A 28 -9.63 -0.92 -5.48
CA GLU A 28 -8.33 -0.58 -6.06
C GLU A 28 -7.72 -1.70 -6.90
N ALA A 29 -8.47 -2.74 -7.27
CA ALA A 29 -7.95 -3.88 -8.01
C ALA A 29 -7.13 -3.45 -9.24
N VAL A 30 -7.73 -2.70 -10.16
CA VAL A 30 -7.07 -2.29 -11.42
C VAL A 30 -5.92 -1.32 -11.17
N SER A 31 -6.08 -0.37 -10.24
CA SER A 31 -5.04 0.62 -9.93
C SER A 31 -3.79 -0.01 -9.32
N ARG A 32 -3.96 -1.16 -8.62
CA ARG A 32 -2.87 -1.93 -8.01
C ARG A 32 -2.38 -3.10 -8.86
N GLY A 33 -2.81 -3.20 -10.11
CA GLY A 33 -2.28 -4.20 -11.06
C GLY A 33 -3.05 -5.51 -11.10
N ILE A 34 -4.23 -5.62 -10.47
CA ILE A 34 -5.09 -6.80 -10.56
C ILE A 34 -6.12 -6.57 -11.67
N ASP A 35 -5.90 -7.20 -12.81
CA ASP A 35 -6.83 -7.19 -13.96
C ASP A 35 -7.36 -8.61 -14.17
N PHE A 36 -7.98 -9.15 -13.11
CA PHE A 36 -8.50 -10.52 -13.12
C PHE A 36 -9.98 -10.55 -13.52
N THR A 37 -10.29 -11.41 -14.50
CA THR A 37 -11.66 -11.87 -14.81
C THR A 37 -11.67 -13.39 -14.82
N SER A 38 -12.81 -14.02 -14.49
CA SER A 38 -12.93 -15.48 -14.54
C SER A 38 -12.74 -16.04 -15.96
N GLY A 39 -13.00 -15.23 -16.99
CA GLY A 39 -12.76 -15.54 -18.40
C GLY A 39 -13.74 -16.53 -19.04
N THR A 40 -14.62 -17.14 -18.26
CA THR A 40 -15.73 -18.00 -18.68
C THR A 40 -16.81 -17.97 -17.60
N LEU A 41 -18.06 -18.30 -17.97
CA LEU A 41 -19.10 -18.55 -16.97
C LEU A 41 -18.70 -19.79 -16.18
N ASP A 42 -18.27 -19.61 -14.97
CA ASP A 42 -17.94 -20.69 -14.05
C ASP A 42 -19.20 -21.34 -13.48
N THR A 43 -19.10 -22.59 -13.10
CA THR A 43 -20.19 -23.29 -12.42
C THR A 43 -20.18 -22.88 -10.95
N TRP A 44 -20.88 -21.79 -10.57
CA TRP A 44 -20.97 -21.23 -9.21
C TRP A 44 -19.62 -20.68 -8.67
N GLY A 45 -18.89 -19.94 -9.51
CA GLY A 45 -17.62 -19.30 -9.17
C GLY A 45 -16.48 -20.26 -8.90
N SER A 46 -15.30 -19.72 -8.69
CA SER A 46 -14.08 -20.43 -8.29
C SER A 46 -13.46 -19.75 -7.05
N GLY A 47 -12.50 -20.42 -6.43
CA GLY A 47 -11.86 -19.96 -5.21
C GLY A 47 -10.74 -18.95 -5.44
N LEU A 48 -10.39 -18.30 -4.36
CA LEU A 48 -9.23 -17.42 -4.29
C LEU A 48 -8.47 -17.66 -2.97
N SER A 49 -7.17 -17.38 -3.00
CA SER A 49 -6.33 -17.35 -1.81
C SER A 49 -5.67 -15.98 -1.70
N PHE A 50 -5.74 -15.39 -0.52
CA PHE A 50 -5.04 -14.16 -0.16
C PHE A 50 -4.01 -14.52 0.91
N PHE A 51 -2.83 -14.93 0.49
CA PHE A 51 -1.85 -15.59 1.32
C PHE A 51 -0.42 -15.29 0.85
N ASP A 52 0.49 -15.03 1.76
CA ASP A 52 1.90 -14.80 1.44
C ASP A 52 2.57 -16.10 0.96
N PHE A 53 2.42 -16.39 -0.32
CA PHE A 53 2.88 -17.66 -0.90
C PHE A 53 4.41 -17.71 -1.13
N ASN A 54 5.09 -16.57 -1.05
CA ASN A 54 6.53 -16.47 -1.22
C ASN A 54 7.29 -16.20 0.09
N GLN A 55 6.54 -16.05 1.19
CA GLN A 55 7.04 -15.82 2.54
C GLN A 55 7.92 -14.55 2.66
N ASP A 56 7.57 -13.49 1.91
CA ASP A 56 8.26 -12.20 1.98
C ASP A 56 7.62 -11.20 2.95
N GLY A 57 6.55 -11.61 3.64
CA GLY A 57 5.80 -10.82 4.61
C GLY A 57 4.66 -10.02 4.01
N TRP A 58 4.43 -10.08 2.70
CA TRP A 58 3.34 -9.41 2.00
C TRP A 58 2.32 -10.42 1.47
N ASP A 59 1.07 -10.26 1.83
CA ASP A 59 0.01 -11.14 1.33
C ASP A 59 -0.15 -11.06 -0.19
N ASP A 60 -0.02 -12.19 -0.87
CA ASP A 60 -0.13 -12.37 -2.31
C ASP A 60 -1.53 -12.88 -2.70
N LEU A 61 -1.83 -12.91 -4.00
CA LEU A 61 -3.13 -13.38 -4.48
C LEU A 61 -3.01 -14.55 -5.44
N SER A 62 -3.89 -15.52 -5.27
CA SER A 62 -4.06 -16.65 -6.19
C SER A 62 -5.53 -16.85 -6.54
N PHE A 63 -5.83 -17.05 -7.82
CA PHE A 63 -7.19 -17.29 -8.30
C PHE A 63 -7.29 -18.63 -9.03
N ALA A 64 -8.19 -19.49 -8.59
CA ALA A 64 -8.59 -20.65 -9.36
C ALA A 64 -9.48 -20.22 -10.54
N ARG A 65 -9.46 -20.99 -11.64
CA ARG A 65 -10.29 -20.70 -12.82
C ARG A 65 -10.81 -21.98 -13.47
N GLU A 66 -12.07 -22.00 -13.85
CA GLU A 66 -12.61 -23.10 -14.65
C GLU A 66 -12.08 -23.07 -16.09
N ASN A 67 -11.64 -24.22 -16.59
CA ASN A 67 -11.15 -24.42 -17.96
C ASN A 67 -9.92 -23.56 -18.34
N GLN A 68 -9.24 -23.00 -17.37
CA GLN A 68 -8.03 -22.21 -17.54
C GLN A 68 -6.98 -22.61 -16.48
N VAL A 69 -5.78 -22.06 -16.59
CA VAL A 69 -4.75 -22.22 -15.56
C VAL A 69 -5.00 -21.23 -14.42
N PRO A 70 -4.64 -21.57 -13.17
CA PRO A 70 -4.66 -20.60 -12.08
C PRO A 70 -3.82 -19.37 -12.41
N ILE A 71 -4.13 -18.25 -11.80
CA ILE A 71 -3.36 -17.02 -11.94
C ILE A 71 -2.86 -16.55 -10.57
N PHE A 72 -1.64 -16.04 -10.53
CA PHE A 72 -0.94 -15.64 -9.32
C PHE A 72 -0.44 -14.20 -9.45
N TYR A 73 -0.62 -13.44 -8.40
CA TYR A 73 -0.15 -12.06 -8.29
C TYR A 73 0.71 -11.92 -7.06
N GLN A 74 1.99 -11.57 -7.24
CA GLN A 74 2.88 -11.22 -6.16
C GLN A 74 2.62 -9.78 -5.72
N ASN A 75 2.52 -9.56 -4.42
CA ASN A 75 2.41 -8.24 -3.82
C ASN A 75 3.79 -7.61 -3.67
N ASN A 76 4.03 -6.51 -4.36
CA ASN A 76 5.24 -5.70 -4.25
C ASN A 76 4.89 -4.41 -3.51
N GLN A 77 4.88 -4.47 -2.17
CA GLN A 77 4.60 -3.32 -1.31
C GLN A 77 3.29 -2.60 -1.66
N GLY A 78 2.20 -3.35 -1.67
CA GLY A 78 0.86 -2.85 -1.94
C GLY A 78 0.48 -2.80 -3.43
N ASN A 79 1.35 -3.20 -4.36
CA ASN A 79 1.05 -3.31 -5.79
C ASN A 79 1.29 -4.73 -6.28
N PHE A 80 0.36 -5.24 -7.07
CA PHE A 80 0.39 -6.62 -7.53
C PHE A 80 1.00 -6.75 -8.92
N GLN A 81 1.80 -7.78 -9.09
CA GLN A 81 2.36 -8.17 -10.38
C GLN A 81 2.03 -9.63 -10.66
N GLU A 82 1.43 -9.91 -11.81
CA GLU A 82 1.23 -11.29 -12.26
C GLU A 82 2.56 -12.02 -12.37
N VAL A 83 2.65 -13.20 -11.76
CA VAL A 83 3.83 -14.07 -11.78
C VAL A 83 3.49 -15.45 -12.34
N SER A 84 4.44 -16.06 -13.03
CA SER A 84 4.28 -17.40 -13.56
C SER A 84 4.93 -18.41 -12.63
N MET A 85 4.15 -19.38 -12.15
CA MET A 85 4.61 -20.45 -11.25
C MET A 85 4.78 -21.78 -11.97
N GLY A 86 5.16 -21.78 -13.23
CA GLY A 86 5.34 -23.00 -14.02
C GLY A 86 4.14 -23.36 -14.89
N VAL A 87 4.00 -24.63 -15.28
CA VAL A 87 2.97 -25.12 -16.18
C VAL A 87 1.94 -25.93 -15.40
N PHE A 88 0.78 -25.35 -15.17
CA PHE A 88 -0.36 -26.06 -14.63
C PHE A 88 -1.26 -26.56 -15.77
N PRO A 89 -1.86 -27.74 -15.67
CA PRO A 89 -2.85 -28.18 -16.65
C PRO A 89 -4.12 -27.34 -16.52
N GLN A 90 -4.80 -27.13 -17.62
CA GLN A 90 -6.15 -26.60 -17.58
C GLN A 90 -7.08 -27.61 -16.90
N SER A 91 -7.85 -27.17 -15.93
CA SER A 91 -8.79 -27.93 -15.16
C SER A 91 -10.04 -27.10 -14.85
N LYS A 92 -11.08 -27.69 -14.32
CA LYS A 92 -12.21 -26.98 -13.74
C LYS A 92 -11.93 -26.70 -12.27
N ALA A 93 -10.85 -25.93 -12.02
CA ALA A 93 -10.38 -25.65 -10.68
C ALA A 93 -11.44 -24.93 -9.84
N LYS A 94 -11.57 -25.35 -8.58
CA LYS A 94 -12.49 -24.78 -7.58
C LYS A 94 -11.71 -24.17 -6.42
N ALA A 95 -11.31 -24.92 -5.41
CA ALA A 95 -10.48 -24.40 -4.34
C ALA A 95 -9.02 -24.23 -4.80
N ILE A 96 -8.35 -23.22 -4.24
CA ILE A 96 -6.92 -22.99 -4.38
C ILE A 96 -6.38 -22.63 -3.00
N LEU A 97 -5.51 -23.47 -2.45
CA LEU A 97 -5.02 -23.36 -1.08
C LEU A 97 -3.50 -23.51 -1.05
N TRP A 98 -2.85 -22.69 -0.24
CA TRP A 98 -1.44 -22.81 0.11
C TRP A 98 -1.32 -23.51 1.46
N THR A 99 -0.45 -24.49 1.54
CA THR A 99 -0.23 -25.30 2.73
C THR A 99 1.18 -25.88 2.71
N ASP A 100 1.75 -26.13 3.86
CA ASP A 100 2.95 -26.94 4.02
C ASP A 100 2.49 -28.34 4.42
N TYR A 101 2.33 -29.22 3.43
CA TYR A 101 1.74 -30.55 3.70
C TYR A 101 2.74 -31.57 4.22
N ASP A 102 4.04 -31.34 4.04
CA ASP A 102 5.10 -32.27 4.48
C ASP A 102 6.04 -31.67 5.55
N ASN A 103 5.67 -30.52 6.09
CA ASN A 103 6.37 -29.79 7.18
C ASN A 103 7.84 -29.51 6.87
N ASP A 104 8.14 -29.12 5.62
CA ASP A 104 9.47 -28.70 5.22
C ASP A 104 9.69 -27.17 5.25
N TYR A 105 8.68 -26.42 5.73
CA TYR A 105 8.61 -24.97 5.85
C TYR A 105 8.55 -24.20 4.52
N ASP A 106 8.37 -24.88 3.39
CA ASP A 106 7.99 -24.21 2.16
C ASP A 106 6.50 -24.45 1.83
N LEU A 107 5.90 -23.53 1.11
CA LEU A 107 4.47 -23.59 0.81
C LEU A 107 4.20 -24.37 -0.46
N ASP A 108 3.36 -25.37 -0.33
CA ASP A 108 2.84 -26.21 -1.42
C ASP A 108 1.49 -25.70 -1.90
N LEU A 109 1.13 -26.06 -3.12
CA LEU A 109 -0.13 -25.63 -3.72
C LEU A 109 -1.11 -26.78 -3.86
N PHE A 110 -2.31 -26.58 -3.35
CA PHE A 110 -3.42 -27.55 -3.47
C PHE A 110 -4.59 -26.99 -4.27
N LEU A 111 -5.14 -27.81 -5.16
CA LEU A 111 -6.29 -27.46 -6.00
C LEU A 111 -7.33 -28.58 -6.02
N THR A 112 -8.61 -28.24 -5.91
CA THR A 112 -9.72 -29.11 -6.27
C THR A 112 -10.25 -28.80 -7.66
N ALA A 113 -10.90 -29.76 -8.32
CA ALA A 113 -11.50 -29.53 -9.62
C ALA A 113 -12.77 -30.37 -9.88
N LEU A 114 -13.72 -29.76 -10.57
CA LEU A 114 -14.98 -30.43 -10.99
C LEU A 114 -14.79 -31.49 -12.07
N ASP A 115 -13.67 -31.52 -12.75
CA ASP A 115 -13.35 -32.53 -13.79
C ASP A 115 -12.61 -33.75 -13.23
N GLY A 116 -12.59 -33.88 -11.91
CA GLY A 116 -12.28 -35.13 -11.23
C GLY A 116 -10.90 -35.26 -10.65
N LYS A 117 -10.14 -34.16 -10.58
CA LYS A 117 -8.77 -34.19 -10.01
C LYS A 117 -8.69 -33.43 -8.70
N ILE A 118 -8.07 -34.05 -7.72
CA ILE A 118 -7.38 -33.38 -6.63
C ILE A 118 -5.95 -33.21 -7.13
N GLN A 119 -5.40 -32.03 -6.97
CA GLN A 119 -4.07 -31.67 -7.46
C GLN A 119 -3.24 -31.09 -6.31
N LEU A 120 -2.21 -31.83 -5.92
CA LEU A 120 -1.21 -31.40 -4.93
C LEU A 120 0.11 -31.19 -5.67
N TYR A 121 0.66 -30.00 -5.52
CA TYR A 121 1.91 -29.56 -6.12
C TYR A 121 2.91 -29.26 -5.05
N GLN A 122 3.93 -30.11 -4.93
CA GLN A 122 5.04 -29.92 -4.02
C GLN A 122 5.97 -28.83 -4.55
N ASN A 123 6.34 -27.89 -3.71
CA ASN A 123 7.28 -26.82 -4.00
C ASN A 123 8.70 -27.40 -4.14
N GLN A 124 9.42 -26.99 -5.15
CA GLN A 124 10.82 -27.40 -5.41
C GLN A 124 11.76 -26.18 -5.28
N GLY A 125 11.25 -25.09 -4.73
CA GLY A 125 11.92 -23.80 -4.66
C GLY A 125 11.86 -22.98 -5.98
N ASN A 126 12.06 -21.68 -5.87
CA ASN A 126 12.05 -20.74 -7.00
C ASN A 126 10.79 -20.81 -7.88
N PHE A 127 9.61 -20.94 -7.27
CA PHE A 127 8.31 -21.08 -7.95
C PHE A 127 8.26 -22.26 -8.95
N THR A 128 8.95 -23.33 -8.63
CA THR A 128 8.92 -24.57 -9.41
C THR A 128 8.17 -25.63 -8.63
N PHE A 129 7.12 -26.20 -9.21
CA PHE A 129 6.22 -27.14 -8.57
C PHE A 129 6.21 -28.49 -9.26
N LEU A 130 6.17 -29.58 -8.48
CA LEU A 130 6.02 -30.95 -8.94
C LEU A 130 4.63 -31.48 -8.54
N GLU A 131 3.85 -31.92 -9.52
CA GLU A 131 2.57 -32.58 -9.23
C GLU A 131 2.80 -33.95 -8.59
N VAL A 132 2.29 -34.15 -7.37
CA VAL A 132 2.54 -35.34 -6.55
C VAL A 132 1.26 -36.06 -6.11
N SER A 133 0.06 -35.64 -6.50
CA SER A 133 -1.23 -36.14 -6.01
C SER A 133 -1.33 -37.66 -6.00
N ALA A 134 -0.97 -38.31 -7.14
CA ALA A 134 -1.02 -39.75 -7.24
C ALA A 134 0.03 -40.48 -6.39
N ALA A 135 1.24 -39.86 -6.26
CA ALA A 135 2.30 -40.37 -5.42
C ALA A 135 1.97 -40.19 -3.93
N ALA A 136 1.31 -39.10 -3.59
CA ALA A 136 0.79 -38.81 -2.28
C ALA A 136 -0.46 -39.65 -1.89
N GLY A 137 -0.98 -40.51 -2.78
CA GLY A 137 -2.11 -41.36 -2.43
C GLY A 137 -3.49 -40.68 -2.54
N LEU A 138 -3.55 -39.47 -3.08
CA LEU A 138 -4.82 -38.75 -3.25
C LEU A 138 -5.60 -39.31 -4.44
N PHE A 139 -6.92 -39.30 -4.35
CA PHE A 139 -7.78 -39.81 -5.41
C PHE A 139 -7.70 -38.94 -6.66
N THR A 140 -7.30 -39.54 -7.78
CA THR A 140 -7.14 -38.88 -9.07
C THR A 140 -8.19 -39.28 -10.12
N GLY A 141 -9.28 -39.95 -9.69
CA GLY A 141 -10.36 -40.41 -10.55
C GLY A 141 -11.39 -39.32 -10.86
N ALA A 142 -12.43 -39.73 -11.64
CA ALA A 142 -13.50 -38.81 -12.05
C ALA A 142 -14.52 -38.59 -10.92
N ALA A 143 -14.20 -37.70 -9.98
CA ALA A 143 -15.14 -37.19 -8.99
C ALA A 143 -15.24 -35.66 -9.14
N ARG A 144 -16.33 -35.06 -8.70
CA ARG A 144 -16.46 -33.58 -8.66
C ARG A 144 -16.02 -33.08 -7.29
N ASN A 145 -14.80 -32.70 -7.19
CA ASN A 145 -14.25 -32.10 -5.97
C ASN A 145 -14.59 -30.62 -5.93
N TYR A 146 -15.15 -30.18 -4.82
CA TYR A 146 -15.56 -28.78 -4.65
C TYR A 146 -14.66 -28.05 -3.63
N GLY A 147 -15.13 -27.86 -2.41
CA GLY A 147 -14.35 -27.26 -1.34
C GLY A 147 -13.40 -28.26 -0.69
N ALA A 148 -12.37 -27.73 -0.08
CA ALA A 148 -11.42 -28.48 0.73
C ALA A 148 -10.92 -27.60 1.87
N ALA A 149 -10.45 -28.24 2.96
CA ALA A 149 -9.77 -27.58 4.04
C ALA A 149 -8.79 -28.54 4.71
N PHE A 150 -7.71 -27.98 5.23
CA PHE A 150 -6.69 -28.71 5.98
C PHE A 150 -6.84 -28.44 7.48
N ALA A 151 -6.61 -29.48 8.29
CA ALA A 151 -6.48 -29.42 9.73
C ALA A 151 -5.71 -30.64 10.24
N ASP A 152 -5.04 -30.51 11.36
CA ASP A 152 -4.41 -31.61 12.08
C ASP A 152 -5.46 -32.19 13.05
N TYR A 153 -6.35 -33.10 12.53
CA TYR A 153 -7.50 -33.57 13.32
C TYR A 153 -7.12 -34.58 14.40
N ASP A 154 -5.98 -35.27 14.27
CA ASP A 154 -5.52 -36.26 15.25
C ASP A 154 -4.29 -35.79 16.05
N ARG A 155 -3.87 -34.53 15.82
CA ARG A 155 -2.83 -33.84 16.57
C ARG A 155 -1.46 -34.51 16.48
N ASP A 156 -1.16 -35.08 15.34
CA ASP A 156 0.14 -35.72 15.08
C ASP A 156 1.20 -34.71 14.53
N GLY A 157 0.79 -33.48 14.27
CA GLY A 157 1.63 -32.40 13.79
C GLY A 157 1.64 -32.25 12.28
N PHE A 158 0.91 -33.09 11.53
CA PHE A 158 0.78 -33.00 10.09
C PHE A 158 -0.64 -32.58 9.68
N LEU A 159 -0.76 -31.80 8.63
CA LEU A 159 -2.06 -31.33 8.16
C LEU A 159 -2.76 -32.43 7.35
N ASP A 160 -3.92 -32.85 7.84
CA ASP A 160 -4.87 -33.74 7.17
C ASP A 160 -5.77 -32.95 6.23
N LEU A 161 -6.39 -33.63 5.27
CA LEU A 161 -7.16 -32.99 4.22
C LEU A 161 -8.58 -33.53 4.18
N TYR A 162 -9.59 -32.66 4.29
CA TYR A 162 -10.97 -32.98 3.96
C TYR A 162 -11.40 -32.38 2.61
N VAL A 163 -12.06 -33.18 1.75
CA VAL A 163 -12.52 -32.77 0.43
C VAL A 163 -14.00 -33.03 0.29
N CYS A 164 -14.76 -31.98 0.03
CA CYS A 164 -16.19 -32.06 -0.30
C CYS A 164 -16.41 -32.43 -1.74
N ARG A 165 -17.42 -33.29 -1.97
CA ARG A 165 -17.82 -33.74 -3.31
C ARG A 165 -19.26 -33.40 -3.62
N TYR A 166 -19.50 -33.08 -4.88
CA TYR A 166 -20.79 -32.62 -5.35
C TYR A 166 -21.27 -33.39 -6.59
N ASP A 167 -22.33 -34.12 -6.49
CA ASP A 167 -22.98 -34.78 -7.64
C ASP A 167 -24.16 -33.96 -8.19
N ILE A 168 -23.94 -33.17 -9.21
CA ILE A 168 -24.99 -32.37 -9.85
C ILE A 168 -26.11 -33.23 -10.48
N ASN A 169 -25.86 -34.52 -10.74
CA ASN A 169 -26.86 -35.42 -11.36
C ASN A 169 -27.70 -36.17 -10.32
N GLY A 170 -27.30 -36.13 -9.04
CA GLY A 170 -27.97 -36.82 -7.94
C GLY A 170 -27.98 -38.34 -8.09
N ASP A 171 -26.90 -38.96 -8.60
CA ASP A 171 -26.74 -40.40 -8.71
C ASP A 171 -26.44 -41.00 -7.32
N SER A 172 -27.51 -41.29 -6.58
CA SER A 172 -27.43 -41.87 -5.25
C SER A 172 -26.80 -43.27 -5.18
N THR A 173 -26.24 -43.78 -6.27
CA THR A 173 -25.56 -45.08 -6.31
C THR A 173 -24.07 -45.00 -6.55
N ASN A 174 -23.56 -43.82 -6.87
CA ASN A 174 -22.16 -43.64 -7.23
C ASN A 174 -21.33 -43.24 -6.01
N LEU A 175 -20.71 -44.20 -5.36
CA LEU A 175 -19.87 -44.01 -4.17
C LEU A 175 -18.61 -43.14 -4.41
N SER A 176 -18.29 -42.78 -5.65
CA SER A 176 -17.20 -41.86 -5.93
C SER A 176 -17.52 -40.40 -5.55
N PHE A 177 -18.77 -40.12 -5.16
CA PHE A 177 -19.19 -38.81 -4.65
C PHE A 177 -19.28 -38.74 -3.13
N LEU A 178 -18.82 -39.73 -2.39
CA LEU A 178 -18.60 -39.60 -0.95
C LEU A 178 -17.51 -38.62 -0.69
N ASN A 179 -17.66 -37.79 0.35
CA ASN A 179 -16.60 -36.90 0.80
C ASN A 179 -15.37 -37.67 1.28
N ASN A 180 -14.20 -37.09 1.26
CA ASN A 180 -12.99 -37.75 1.71
C ASN A 180 -12.32 -37.01 2.86
N LEU A 181 -11.98 -37.78 3.88
CA LEU A 181 -10.95 -37.41 4.86
C LEU A 181 -9.66 -38.20 4.55
N TYR A 182 -8.61 -37.51 4.25
CA TYR A 182 -7.28 -38.04 4.01
C TYR A 182 -6.38 -37.76 5.21
N HIS A 183 -5.99 -38.79 5.93
CA HIS A 183 -5.01 -38.72 6.99
C HIS A 183 -3.60 -38.60 6.41
N ASN A 184 -2.83 -37.63 6.87
CA ASN A 184 -1.43 -37.43 6.49
C ASN A 184 -0.52 -38.39 7.25
N ASN A 185 0.21 -39.24 6.57
CA ASN A 185 1.05 -40.25 7.20
C ASN A 185 2.41 -39.71 7.70
N GLY A 186 2.69 -38.41 7.54
CA GLY A 186 3.94 -37.76 7.92
C GLY A 186 5.16 -38.14 7.06
N ASP A 187 4.93 -38.80 5.94
CA ASP A 187 5.98 -39.21 4.99
C ASP A 187 5.75 -38.66 3.56
N GLY A 188 4.92 -37.62 3.45
CA GLY A 188 4.50 -37.03 2.20
C GLY A 188 3.36 -37.77 1.48
N THR A 189 2.73 -38.75 2.17
CA THR A 189 1.59 -39.51 1.61
C THR A 189 0.35 -39.41 2.49
N TYR A 190 -0.80 -39.68 1.90
CA TYR A 190 -2.10 -39.65 2.55
C TYR A 190 -2.80 -41.01 2.50
N THR A 191 -3.61 -41.31 3.50
CA THR A 191 -4.47 -42.47 3.57
C THR A 191 -5.94 -42.03 3.67
N ASP A 192 -6.82 -42.55 2.76
CA ASP A 192 -8.26 -42.29 2.85
C ASP A 192 -8.86 -43.03 4.04
N VAL A 193 -9.33 -42.27 5.04
CA VAL A 193 -9.94 -42.80 6.27
C VAL A 193 -11.42 -42.41 6.41
N SER A 194 -12.05 -41.85 5.39
CA SER A 194 -13.39 -41.26 5.40
C SER A 194 -14.45 -42.17 6.04
N ILE A 195 -14.49 -43.41 5.62
CA ILE A 195 -15.48 -44.43 6.09
C ILE A 195 -15.13 -44.87 7.52
N SER A 196 -13.84 -45.08 7.83
CA SER A 196 -13.41 -45.51 9.15
C SER A 196 -13.58 -44.42 10.18
N ALA A 197 -13.37 -43.19 9.79
CA ALA A 197 -13.58 -42.00 10.64
C ALA A 197 -15.08 -41.67 10.79
N GLY A 198 -15.95 -42.15 9.91
CA GLY A 198 -17.39 -41.90 9.94
C GLY A 198 -17.81 -40.50 9.45
N VAL A 199 -17.03 -39.92 8.55
CA VAL A 199 -17.24 -38.54 8.03
C VAL A 199 -17.40 -38.50 6.50
N ASP A 200 -17.74 -39.60 5.85
CA ASP A 200 -17.96 -39.68 4.41
C ASP A 200 -19.21 -38.90 3.93
N ASP A 201 -20.05 -38.45 4.87
CA ASP A 201 -21.30 -37.71 4.71
C ASP A 201 -22.33 -38.36 3.79
N GLY A 202 -22.18 -39.66 3.50
CA GLY A 202 -23.01 -40.37 2.55
C GLY A 202 -22.94 -39.76 1.16
N LEU A 203 -24.09 -39.64 0.50
CA LEU A 203 -24.16 -39.01 -0.82
C LEU A 203 -24.77 -37.59 -0.76
N ALA A 204 -24.52 -36.87 0.31
CA ALA A 204 -24.87 -35.46 0.41
C ALA A 204 -24.12 -34.64 -0.66
N GLN A 205 -24.71 -33.51 -1.01
CA GLN A 205 -24.07 -32.59 -1.99
C GLN A 205 -23.32 -31.50 -1.21
N SER A 206 -22.08 -31.78 -0.93
CA SER A 206 -21.27 -30.96 -0.04
C SER A 206 -20.48 -29.90 -0.80
N PHE A 207 -20.54 -28.68 -0.31
CA PHE A 207 -19.76 -27.53 -0.87
C PHE A 207 -18.45 -27.27 -0.16
N GLN A 208 -18.47 -27.22 1.17
CA GLN A 208 -17.31 -26.79 1.92
C GLN A 208 -17.20 -27.48 3.28
N PRO A 209 -15.98 -27.87 3.69
CA PRO A 209 -15.66 -28.26 5.05
C PRO A 209 -15.24 -27.04 5.84
N VAL A 210 -15.55 -27.00 7.12
CA VAL A 210 -15.13 -26.00 8.09
C VAL A 210 -14.57 -26.73 9.30
N TRP A 211 -13.25 -26.61 9.49
CA TRP A 211 -12.58 -27.16 10.66
C TRP A 211 -12.52 -26.12 11.77
N PHE A 212 -12.98 -26.43 12.96
CA PHE A 212 -12.85 -25.59 14.16
C PHE A 212 -13.10 -26.39 15.42
N ASP A 213 -12.46 -26.02 16.49
CA ASP A 213 -12.71 -26.60 17.80
C ASP A 213 -13.87 -25.83 18.47
N PHE A 214 -15.12 -26.32 18.28
CA PHE A 214 -16.30 -25.60 18.75
C PHE A 214 -16.55 -25.75 20.24
N ASN A 215 -15.98 -26.79 20.88
CA ASN A 215 -16.18 -27.15 22.27
C ASN A 215 -14.96 -26.80 23.16
N HIS A 216 -13.90 -26.27 22.54
CA HIS A 216 -12.64 -25.84 23.15
C HIS A 216 -11.95 -26.98 23.91
N ASP A 217 -11.86 -28.15 23.28
CA ASP A 217 -11.16 -29.32 23.80
C ASP A 217 -9.80 -29.60 23.15
N PHE A 218 -9.33 -28.69 22.29
CA PHE A 218 -8.09 -28.74 21.50
C PHE A 218 -8.10 -29.77 20.35
N TRP A 219 -9.24 -30.38 20.03
CA TRP A 219 -9.37 -31.29 18.90
C TRP A 219 -10.26 -30.66 17.86
N PRO A 220 -9.78 -30.47 16.62
CA PRO A 220 -10.60 -29.92 15.56
C PRO A 220 -11.83 -30.76 15.27
N ASP A 221 -13.00 -30.15 15.29
CA ASP A 221 -14.27 -30.71 14.85
C ASP A 221 -14.54 -30.29 13.42
N LEU A 222 -15.45 -30.99 12.75
CA LEU A 222 -15.73 -30.74 11.33
C LEU A 222 -17.19 -30.37 11.12
N TYR A 223 -17.45 -29.18 10.54
CA TYR A 223 -18.76 -28.85 9.99
C TYR A 223 -18.74 -28.94 8.47
N VAL A 224 -19.65 -29.73 7.89
CA VAL A 224 -19.77 -29.89 6.42
C VAL A 224 -21.02 -29.15 5.95
N VAL A 225 -20.82 -28.25 5.01
CA VAL A 225 -21.89 -27.44 4.40
C VAL A 225 -22.51 -28.19 3.24
N ASN A 226 -23.82 -28.47 3.31
CA ASN A 226 -24.57 -29.27 2.33
C ASN A 226 -25.63 -28.45 1.60
N ASP A 227 -25.81 -28.77 0.29
CA ASP A 227 -26.79 -28.18 -0.60
C ASP A 227 -28.01 -29.13 -0.74
N LYS A 228 -29.00 -28.72 -1.55
CA LYS A 228 -30.15 -29.52 -1.97
C LYS A 228 -31.04 -30.05 -0.84
N LEU A 229 -31.29 -29.17 0.14
CA LEU A 229 -32.18 -29.48 1.25
C LEU A 229 -31.62 -30.50 2.26
N GLU A 230 -30.35 -30.84 2.15
CA GLU A 230 -29.67 -31.61 3.16
C GLU A 230 -29.14 -30.62 4.24
N PRO A 231 -29.26 -30.97 5.53
CA PRO A 231 -28.69 -30.14 6.58
C PRO A 231 -27.17 -30.17 6.50
N GLY A 232 -26.52 -29.07 6.89
CA GLY A 232 -25.10 -29.10 7.22
C GLY A 232 -24.87 -30.05 8.40
N ARG A 233 -23.71 -30.71 8.46
CA ARG A 233 -23.41 -31.72 9.48
C ARG A 233 -22.26 -31.28 10.37
N LEU A 234 -22.45 -31.43 11.69
CA LEU A 234 -21.41 -31.26 12.70
C LEU A 234 -20.93 -32.65 13.15
N TYR A 235 -19.70 -32.93 12.83
CA TYR A 235 -18.96 -34.11 13.28
C TYR A 235 -18.00 -33.73 14.40
N VAL A 236 -18.23 -34.26 15.59
CA VAL A 236 -17.41 -33.99 16.76
C VAL A 236 -16.32 -35.04 16.88
N ASN A 237 -15.11 -34.61 17.07
CA ASN A 237 -13.93 -35.46 17.19
C ASN A 237 -13.96 -36.30 18.46
N ASN A 238 -13.85 -37.63 18.34
CA ASN A 238 -13.83 -38.53 19.48
C ASN A 238 -12.43 -38.72 20.09
N GLN A 239 -11.40 -38.04 19.56
CA GLN A 239 -10.00 -38.10 19.99
C GLN A 239 -9.35 -39.52 19.79
N ASP A 240 -9.91 -40.33 18.91
CA ASP A 240 -9.43 -41.66 18.57
C ASP A 240 -9.35 -41.91 17.06
N GLY A 241 -9.39 -40.85 16.27
CA GLY A 241 -9.40 -40.89 14.80
C GLY A 241 -10.80 -41.11 14.21
N THR A 242 -11.85 -41.08 15.02
CA THR A 242 -13.26 -41.20 14.57
C THR A 242 -14.07 -39.98 15.01
N PHE A 243 -15.24 -39.83 14.41
CA PHE A 243 -16.13 -38.69 14.71
C PHE A 243 -17.56 -39.17 15.01
N THR A 244 -18.28 -38.36 15.78
CA THR A 244 -19.69 -38.55 16.08
C THR A 244 -20.53 -37.41 15.49
N ASP A 245 -21.58 -37.76 14.70
CA ASP A 245 -22.53 -36.76 14.17
C ASP A 245 -23.40 -36.21 15.31
N LEU A 246 -23.18 -34.95 15.69
CA LEU A 246 -23.96 -34.23 16.69
C LEU A 246 -24.96 -33.21 16.09
N THR A 247 -25.15 -33.17 14.79
CA THR A 247 -25.97 -32.20 14.07
C THR A 247 -27.34 -31.94 14.72
N VAL A 248 -28.07 -32.99 15.05
CA VAL A 248 -29.39 -32.88 15.67
C VAL A 248 -29.31 -32.43 17.13
N SER A 249 -28.39 -33.00 17.89
CA SER A 249 -28.24 -32.65 19.32
C SER A 249 -27.63 -31.26 19.54
N ALA A 250 -26.80 -30.78 18.61
CA ALA A 250 -26.26 -29.44 18.60
C ALA A 250 -27.25 -28.37 18.11
N ASN A 251 -28.47 -28.71 17.72
CA ASN A 251 -29.49 -27.82 17.14
C ASN A 251 -29.10 -27.20 15.79
N LEU A 252 -28.28 -27.88 14.99
CA LEU A 252 -27.87 -27.41 13.67
C LEU A 252 -28.70 -28.04 12.53
N ALA A 253 -29.58 -28.96 12.82
CA ALA A 253 -30.48 -29.61 11.85
C ALA A 253 -31.77 -28.77 11.62
N ASP A 254 -31.67 -27.51 11.31
CA ASP A 254 -32.81 -26.59 11.20
C ASP A 254 -33.47 -26.56 9.80
N GLY A 255 -33.74 -27.72 9.28
CA GLY A 255 -34.65 -27.91 8.15
C GLY A 255 -34.00 -27.84 6.78
N SER A 256 -34.84 -27.88 5.74
CA SER A 256 -34.42 -27.85 4.36
C SER A 256 -33.87 -26.49 3.96
N SER A 257 -32.61 -26.47 3.61
CA SER A 257 -31.91 -25.28 3.14
C SER A 257 -30.86 -25.65 2.08
N ASP A 258 -30.58 -24.74 1.20
CA ASP A 258 -29.52 -24.86 0.21
C ASP A 258 -28.34 -24.06 0.71
N LEU A 259 -27.50 -24.64 1.57
CA LEU A 259 -26.37 -23.98 2.23
C LEU A 259 -25.18 -23.86 1.27
N MET A 260 -24.45 -22.70 1.34
CA MET A 260 -23.36 -22.42 0.40
C MET A 260 -22.00 -22.41 1.06
N THR A 261 -21.82 -21.70 2.17
CA THR A 261 -20.57 -21.64 2.93
C THR A 261 -20.81 -21.56 4.43
N GLY A 262 -19.82 -21.96 5.21
CA GLY A 262 -19.73 -21.71 6.64
C GLY A 262 -18.48 -20.90 6.97
N THR A 263 -18.58 -19.98 7.93
CA THR A 263 -17.43 -19.25 8.48
C THR A 263 -17.60 -19.10 9.99
N VAL A 264 -16.49 -19.19 10.70
CA VAL A 264 -16.48 -19.14 12.18
C VAL A 264 -15.79 -17.91 12.71
N GLY A 265 -16.27 -17.39 13.84
CA GLY A 265 -15.71 -16.24 14.54
C GLY A 265 -16.43 -16.02 15.86
N ASP A 266 -15.79 -15.35 16.79
CA ASP A 266 -16.38 -14.93 18.07
C ASP A 266 -17.00 -13.53 17.88
N PHE A 267 -18.26 -13.48 17.39
CA PHE A 267 -18.88 -12.19 17.04
C PHE A 267 -19.35 -11.42 18.28
N ASN A 268 -19.52 -12.08 19.42
CA ASN A 268 -20.07 -11.49 20.64
C ASN A 268 -19.01 -11.33 21.75
N ASN A 269 -17.73 -11.64 21.46
CA ASN A 269 -16.58 -11.61 22.37
C ASN A 269 -16.83 -12.39 23.68
N ASP A 270 -17.46 -13.58 23.55
CA ASP A 270 -17.72 -14.47 24.70
C ASP A 270 -16.73 -15.65 24.76
N ASN A 271 -15.70 -15.62 23.91
CA ASN A 271 -14.64 -16.61 23.81
C ASN A 271 -15.10 -17.98 23.30
N ARG A 272 -16.16 -18.02 22.52
CA ARG A 272 -16.63 -19.20 21.81
C ARG A 272 -16.74 -18.91 20.34
N LEU A 273 -16.39 -19.90 19.53
CA LEU A 273 -16.51 -19.76 18.09
C LEU A 273 -17.96 -19.96 17.67
N ASP A 274 -18.55 -18.93 17.09
CA ASP A 274 -19.88 -18.92 16.50
C ASP A 274 -19.80 -19.26 15.01
N LEU A 275 -20.93 -19.66 14.41
CA LEU A 275 -20.96 -20.12 13.04
C LEU A 275 -21.98 -19.31 12.21
N PHE A 276 -21.51 -18.63 11.18
CA PHE A 276 -22.36 -18.10 10.13
C PHE A 276 -22.42 -19.05 8.96
N VAL A 277 -23.62 -19.31 8.43
CA VAL A 277 -23.84 -20.17 7.25
C VAL A 277 -24.68 -19.42 6.23
N SER A 278 -24.12 -19.21 5.03
CA SER A 278 -24.81 -18.57 3.93
C SER A 278 -25.81 -19.52 3.24
N ASN A 279 -26.78 -18.96 2.50
CA ASN A 279 -27.83 -19.70 1.87
C ASN A 279 -28.30 -19.04 0.57
N ILE A 280 -29.08 -19.78 -0.24
CA ILE A 280 -29.53 -19.31 -1.55
C ILE A 280 -30.43 -18.07 -1.51
N GLY A 281 -31.03 -17.74 -0.36
CA GLY A 281 -31.90 -16.57 -0.19
C GLY A 281 -33.28 -16.68 -0.85
N GLY A 282 -34.06 -15.61 -0.85
CA GLY A 282 -35.32 -15.48 -1.61
C GLY A 282 -36.61 -15.74 -0.86
N ASN A 283 -36.60 -16.34 0.31
CA ASN A 283 -37.74 -16.43 1.24
C ASN A 283 -37.29 -16.84 2.65
N SER A 284 -38.17 -16.74 3.63
CA SER A 284 -37.82 -17.02 5.04
C SER A 284 -37.33 -18.45 5.32
N SER A 285 -37.52 -19.38 4.39
CA SER A 285 -37.01 -20.75 4.53
C SER A 285 -35.57 -20.89 4.02
N PHE A 286 -35.09 -19.93 3.26
CA PHE A 286 -33.76 -19.93 2.67
C PHE A 286 -32.90 -18.74 3.15
N SER A 287 -33.19 -18.19 4.34
CA SER A 287 -32.33 -17.19 4.95
C SER A 287 -31.02 -17.81 5.42
N PRO A 288 -29.91 -17.07 5.40
CA PRO A 288 -28.67 -17.46 6.08
C PRO A 288 -28.91 -17.79 7.56
N ARG A 289 -27.95 -18.42 8.18
CA ARG A 289 -27.98 -18.79 9.60
C ARG A 289 -26.84 -18.08 10.33
N LEU A 290 -27.12 -17.61 11.52
CA LEU A 290 -26.11 -17.17 12.49
C LEU A 290 -26.34 -17.97 13.76
N TYR A 291 -25.46 -18.89 14.02
CA TYR A 291 -25.53 -19.77 15.17
C TYR A 291 -24.58 -19.29 16.26
N GLU A 292 -25.17 -18.83 17.36
CA GLU A 292 -24.41 -18.51 18.58
C GLU A 292 -24.11 -19.80 19.35
N ASN A 293 -22.85 -20.04 19.66
CA ASN A 293 -22.40 -21.17 20.47
C ASN A 293 -22.74 -20.95 21.95
N ARG A 294 -23.45 -21.89 22.56
CA ARG A 294 -23.92 -21.79 23.95
C ARG A 294 -22.91 -22.30 24.99
N GLY A 295 -21.81 -22.90 24.56
CA GLY A 295 -20.80 -23.51 25.43
C GLY A 295 -21.26 -24.81 26.12
N ASP A 296 -22.39 -25.35 25.74
CA ASP A 296 -22.95 -26.62 26.27
C ASP A 296 -23.11 -27.67 25.15
N SER A 297 -22.29 -27.55 24.13
CA SER A 297 -22.33 -28.34 22.88
C SER A 297 -23.61 -28.14 22.05
N THR A 298 -24.32 -27.00 22.24
CA THR A 298 -25.48 -26.63 21.44
C THR A 298 -25.32 -25.20 20.86
N PHE A 299 -26.03 -24.99 19.77
CA PHE A 299 -26.11 -23.67 19.12
C PHE A 299 -27.54 -23.14 19.15
N ILE A 300 -27.66 -21.81 19.04
CA ILE A 300 -28.95 -21.15 18.83
C ILE A 300 -28.89 -20.24 17.62
N ASN A 301 -29.86 -20.39 16.70
CA ASN A 301 -29.92 -19.50 15.55
C ASN A 301 -30.46 -18.13 15.94
N VAL A 302 -29.58 -17.14 15.90
CA VAL A 302 -29.87 -15.73 16.26
C VAL A 302 -30.00 -14.79 15.06
N TYR A 303 -29.92 -15.32 13.82
CA TYR A 303 -29.92 -14.53 12.60
C TYR A 303 -31.05 -13.49 12.54
N ASN A 304 -32.31 -13.92 12.69
CA ASN A 304 -33.45 -13.03 12.59
C ASN A 304 -33.55 -11.99 13.74
N SER A 305 -32.79 -12.17 14.80
CA SER A 305 -32.77 -11.22 15.94
C SER A 305 -31.67 -10.19 15.84
N LEU A 306 -30.59 -10.48 15.10
CA LEU A 306 -29.40 -9.64 15.03
C LEU A 306 -29.13 -9.05 13.66
N ILE A 307 -29.53 -9.71 12.59
CA ILE A 307 -29.23 -9.31 11.21
C ILE A 307 -30.53 -9.03 10.45
N SER A 308 -30.56 -7.94 9.67
CA SER A 308 -31.64 -7.67 8.72
C SER A 308 -31.64 -8.69 7.58
N ALA A 309 -32.82 -8.99 7.03
CA ALA A 309 -32.96 -10.03 5.99
C ALA A 309 -32.06 -9.76 4.78
N MET A 310 -31.38 -10.82 4.32
CA MET A 310 -30.67 -10.85 3.06
C MET A 310 -31.57 -11.51 2.02
N ASP A 311 -31.97 -10.74 1.01
CA ASP A 311 -32.92 -11.21 -0.01
C ASP A 311 -32.22 -11.83 -1.23
N ALA A 312 -30.90 -11.75 -1.32
CA ALA A 312 -30.09 -12.27 -2.41
C ALA A 312 -29.58 -13.69 -2.11
N THR A 313 -29.16 -14.39 -3.16
CA THR A 313 -28.33 -15.58 -3.03
C THR A 313 -26.99 -15.18 -2.45
N THR A 314 -26.64 -15.78 -1.32
CA THR A 314 -25.40 -15.49 -0.58
C THR A 314 -24.43 -16.65 -0.70
N TRP A 315 -23.15 -16.32 -0.96
CA TRP A 315 -22.04 -17.25 -1.13
C TRP A 315 -21.00 -17.08 0.00
N GLY A 316 -19.82 -16.61 -0.30
CA GLY A 316 -18.77 -16.41 0.70
C GLY A 316 -19.20 -15.49 1.83
N GLY A 317 -18.99 -15.91 3.07
CA GLY A 317 -19.16 -15.13 4.28
C GLY A 317 -17.81 -14.96 4.98
N LEU A 318 -17.53 -13.79 5.56
CA LEU A 318 -16.24 -13.50 6.18
C LEU A 318 -16.41 -12.64 7.42
N TRP A 319 -15.82 -13.12 8.52
CA TRP A 319 -15.67 -12.35 9.75
C TRP A 319 -14.37 -11.56 9.75
N PHE A 320 -14.41 -10.29 10.11
CA PHE A 320 -13.23 -9.45 10.31
C PHE A 320 -13.61 -8.19 11.08
N ASP A 321 -12.68 -7.62 11.82
CA ASP A 321 -12.85 -6.33 12.47
C ASP A 321 -12.45 -5.24 11.47
N ALA A 322 -13.43 -4.58 10.86
CA ALA A 322 -13.20 -3.66 9.76
C ALA A 322 -12.61 -2.32 10.19
N ASP A 323 -12.93 -1.84 11.38
CA ASP A 323 -12.50 -0.53 11.87
C ASP A 323 -11.61 -0.60 13.11
N ASN A 324 -11.14 -1.81 13.45
CA ASN A 324 -10.29 -2.09 14.60
C ASN A 324 -10.92 -1.66 15.94
N ASP A 325 -12.25 -1.78 16.07
CA ASP A 325 -12.95 -1.47 17.33
C ASP A 325 -13.00 -2.65 18.32
N GLY A 326 -12.53 -3.83 17.89
CA GLY A 326 -12.49 -5.08 18.66
C GLY A 326 -13.74 -5.97 18.48
N TRP A 327 -14.67 -5.61 17.60
CA TRP A 327 -15.84 -6.41 17.28
C TRP A 327 -15.78 -6.90 15.85
N GLN A 328 -16.05 -8.19 15.65
CA GLN A 328 -16.02 -8.77 14.31
C GLN A 328 -17.26 -8.37 13.52
N ASP A 329 -17.06 -7.73 12.38
CA ASP A 329 -18.05 -7.41 11.36
C ASP A 329 -18.24 -8.58 10.39
N LEU A 330 -19.33 -8.53 9.61
CA LEU A 330 -19.65 -9.59 8.65
C LEU A 330 -19.79 -9.04 7.23
N TYR A 331 -18.92 -9.53 6.33
CA TYR A 331 -19.09 -9.35 4.88
C TYR A 331 -19.68 -10.60 4.25
N VAL A 332 -20.64 -10.45 3.32
CA VAL A 332 -21.28 -11.57 2.63
C VAL A 332 -21.35 -11.27 1.14
N ALA A 333 -20.66 -12.08 0.36
CA ALA A 333 -20.68 -12.03 -1.10
C ALA A 333 -22.03 -12.50 -1.64
N THR A 334 -22.55 -11.80 -2.65
CA THR A 334 -23.87 -12.05 -3.23
C THR A 334 -23.77 -12.22 -4.73
N ASP A 335 -24.66 -13.02 -5.29
CA ASP A 335 -24.75 -13.26 -6.72
C ASP A 335 -25.95 -12.51 -7.31
N PHE A 336 -27.17 -13.00 -7.15
CA PHE A 336 -28.35 -12.38 -7.73
C PHE A 336 -29.56 -12.40 -6.81
N LEU A 337 -30.50 -11.52 -7.09
CA LEU A 337 -31.80 -11.48 -6.43
C LEU A 337 -32.79 -12.43 -7.15
N SER A 338 -33.20 -13.47 -6.47
CA SER A 338 -34.23 -14.38 -6.99
C SER A 338 -35.65 -13.78 -6.81
N PRO A 339 -36.59 -13.86 -7.78
CA PRO A 339 -36.49 -14.52 -9.07
C PRO A 339 -36.03 -13.63 -10.24
N LEU A 340 -35.51 -12.45 -9.97
CA LEU A 340 -35.21 -11.45 -11.00
C LEU A 340 -33.93 -11.74 -11.78
N ASN A 341 -33.08 -12.62 -11.29
CA ASN A 341 -31.74 -12.91 -11.87
C ASN A 341 -30.94 -11.63 -12.11
N GLN A 342 -31.00 -10.69 -11.19
CA GLN A 342 -30.29 -9.43 -11.25
C GLN A 342 -29.19 -9.43 -10.18
N ALA A 343 -27.95 -9.23 -10.58
CA ALA A 343 -26.83 -9.05 -9.66
C ALA A 343 -27.09 -7.89 -8.70
N VAL A 344 -26.71 -8.05 -7.46
CA VAL A 344 -26.89 -7.06 -6.38
C VAL A 344 -25.55 -6.82 -5.66
N PRO A 345 -25.38 -5.66 -4.99
CA PRO A 345 -24.20 -5.43 -4.16
C PRO A 345 -24.11 -6.44 -3.02
N SER A 346 -22.90 -6.85 -2.68
CA SER A 346 -22.62 -7.66 -1.50
C SER A 346 -23.04 -6.95 -0.21
N TYR A 347 -23.37 -7.72 0.82
CA TYR A 347 -23.78 -7.18 2.10
C TYR A 347 -22.57 -6.97 3.00
N PHE A 348 -22.61 -5.85 3.74
CA PHE A 348 -21.70 -5.59 4.84
C PHE A 348 -22.50 -5.19 6.08
N TYR A 349 -22.22 -5.86 7.18
CA TYR A 349 -22.87 -5.62 8.46
C TYR A 349 -21.84 -5.28 9.51
N ARG A 350 -21.94 -4.05 10.06
CA ARG A 350 -21.14 -3.66 11.21
C ARG A 350 -21.74 -4.23 12.47
N ASN A 351 -20.89 -4.79 13.29
CA ASN A 351 -21.21 -5.22 14.63
C ASN A 351 -21.08 -4.03 15.59
N THR A 352 -22.11 -3.77 16.38
CA THR A 352 -22.12 -2.68 17.34
C THR A 352 -22.52 -3.18 18.72
N ILE A 353 -21.73 -2.83 19.72
CA ILE A 353 -21.83 -3.27 21.12
C ILE A 353 -23.27 -3.26 21.69
N SER A 354 -24.13 -2.40 21.21
CA SER A 354 -25.44 -2.13 21.85
C SER A 354 -26.66 -2.54 21.05
N SER A 355 -26.52 -2.84 19.75
CA SER A 355 -27.69 -3.02 18.87
C SER A 355 -27.60 -4.23 17.93
N GLY A 356 -26.58 -5.07 18.05
CA GLY A 356 -26.31 -6.13 17.09
C GLY A 356 -25.77 -5.60 15.77
N PHE A 357 -26.05 -6.29 14.68
CA PHE A 357 -25.53 -5.94 13.37
C PHE A 357 -26.36 -4.86 12.66
N THR A 358 -25.66 -3.88 12.12
CA THR A 358 -26.28 -2.82 11.30
C THR A 358 -25.73 -2.91 9.89
N GLN A 359 -26.64 -3.05 8.90
CA GLN A 359 -26.20 -3.05 7.51
C GLN A 359 -25.57 -1.70 7.13
N ASP A 360 -24.34 -1.74 6.69
CA ASP A 360 -23.60 -0.58 6.23
C ASP A 360 -23.49 -0.59 4.70
N SER A 361 -24.25 0.31 4.08
CA SER A 361 -24.25 0.48 2.61
C SER A 361 -23.40 1.66 2.14
N VAL A 362 -22.67 2.31 3.04
CA VAL A 362 -21.96 3.57 2.78
C VAL A 362 -20.45 3.39 2.76
N SER A 363 -19.90 2.53 3.62
CA SER A 363 -18.45 2.37 3.78
C SER A 363 -17.78 1.82 2.55
N PHE A 364 -18.43 0.95 1.77
CA PHE A 364 -17.90 0.50 0.50
C PHE A 364 -18.19 1.52 -0.59
N LEU A 365 -17.21 2.35 -0.92
CA LEU A 365 -17.34 3.38 -1.94
C LEU A 365 -17.59 2.73 -3.31
N SER A 366 -18.72 3.11 -3.92
CA SER A 366 -19.11 2.58 -5.23
C SER A 366 -19.33 1.06 -5.25
N ASN A 367 -19.93 0.46 -4.19
CA ASN A 367 -20.23 -0.97 -4.14
C ASN A 367 -21.13 -1.37 -5.34
N PRO A 368 -20.55 -1.85 -6.46
CA PRO A 368 -21.31 -2.20 -7.64
C PRO A 368 -22.01 -3.55 -7.46
N SER A 369 -23.09 -3.75 -8.20
CA SER A 369 -23.71 -5.07 -8.30
C SER A 369 -22.82 -5.97 -9.16
N ALA A 370 -22.43 -7.13 -8.63
CA ALA A 370 -21.65 -8.15 -9.33
C ALA A 370 -22.09 -9.55 -8.89
N GLN A 371 -21.75 -10.57 -9.66
CA GLN A 371 -21.92 -11.96 -9.26
C GLN A 371 -20.70 -12.38 -8.44
N SER A 372 -20.77 -12.13 -7.14
CA SER A 372 -19.67 -12.34 -6.19
C SER A 372 -19.80 -13.67 -5.47
N HIS A 373 -18.72 -14.46 -5.39
CA HIS A 373 -18.70 -15.78 -4.80
C HIS A 373 -17.68 -15.91 -3.65
N ALA A 374 -16.43 -16.13 -3.94
CA ALA A 374 -15.40 -16.26 -2.93
C ALA A 374 -14.93 -14.88 -2.40
N VAL A 375 -14.56 -14.85 -1.14
CA VAL A 375 -13.98 -13.66 -0.48
C VAL A 375 -12.85 -14.10 0.45
N ALA A 376 -11.79 -13.31 0.56
CA ALA A 376 -10.73 -13.51 1.53
C ALA A 376 -10.22 -12.16 2.04
N ARG A 377 -9.63 -12.18 3.26
CA ARG A 377 -9.03 -11.02 3.92
C ARG A 377 -7.51 -11.14 3.98
N GLY A 378 -6.86 -9.99 3.94
CA GLY A 378 -5.42 -9.83 4.13
C GLY A 378 -5.10 -8.36 4.43
N ASP A 379 -3.83 -8.01 4.48
CA ASP A 379 -3.36 -6.65 4.73
C ASP A 379 -2.40 -6.26 3.60
N VAL A 380 -2.96 -5.68 2.53
CA VAL A 380 -2.26 -5.39 1.27
C VAL A 380 -1.09 -4.44 1.45
N ASN A 381 -1.25 -3.46 2.32
CA ASN A 381 -0.35 -2.32 2.48
C ASN A 381 0.33 -2.27 3.86
N GLN A 382 0.14 -3.31 4.67
CA GLN A 382 0.68 -3.47 6.03
C GLN A 382 0.31 -2.33 6.98
N ASP A 383 -0.90 -1.75 6.81
CA ASP A 383 -1.38 -0.66 7.67
C ASP A 383 -2.10 -1.15 8.94
N GLY A 384 -2.25 -2.48 9.10
CA GLY A 384 -2.89 -3.10 10.24
C GLY A 384 -4.41 -3.09 10.18
N PHE A 385 -5.00 -2.87 9.01
CA PHE A 385 -6.41 -3.03 8.74
C PHE A 385 -6.63 -4.12 7.69
N TYR A 386 -7.66 -4.94 7.88
CA TYR A 386 -7.99 -5.95 6.89
C TYR A 386 -8.54 -5.33 5.61
N ASP A 387 -7.95 -5.71 4.49
CA ASP A 387 -8.44 -5.52 3.13
C ASP A 387 -9.17 -6.76 2.66
N LEU A 388 -10.06 -6.64 1.66
CA LEU A 388 -10.82 -7.77 1.14
C LEU A 388 -10.59 -7.95 -0.36
N VAL A 389 -10.41 -9.20 -0.79
CA VAL A 389 -10.46 -9.60 -2.19
C VAL A 389 -11.72 -10.40 -2.43
N VAL A 390 -12.45 -10.07 -3.49
CA VAL A 390 -13.72 -10.72 -3.86
C VAL A 390 -13.61 -11.24 -5.28
N TYR A 391 -13.86 -12.54 -5.45
CA TYR A 391 -13.97 -13.18 -6.75
C TYR A 391 -15.33 -12.87 -7.37
N ASN A 392 -15.33 -12.28 -8.55
CA ASN A 392 -16.55 -12.03 -9.33
C ASN A 392 -16.55 -12.86 -10.61
N GLU A 393 -17.75 -13.34 -11.02
CA GLU A 393 -17.92 -13.96 -12.32
C GLU A 393 -17.92 -12.93 -13.46
N GLU A 394 -17.49 -13.38 -14.65
CA GLU A 394 -17.57 -12.59 -15.86
C GLU A 394 -19.03 -12.13 -16.15
N PRO A 395 -19.28 -10.88 -16.57
CA PRO A 395 -18.28 -9.94 -17.12
C PRO A 395 -17.59 -9.04 -16.10
N ASP A 396 -17.80 -9.23 -14.81
CA ASP A 396 -17.26 -8.37 -13.79
C ASP A 396 -15.79 -8.75 -13.44
N THR A 397 -14.96 -7.75 -13.13
CA THR A 397 -13.62 -7.97 -12.59
C THR A 397 -13.70 -8.23 -11.09
N SER A 398 -12.72 -8.96 -10.54
CA SER A 398 -12.58 -9.11 -9.10
C SER A 398 -12.40 -7.76 -8.41
N PHE A 399 -12.87 -7.66 -7.17
CA PHE A 399 -12.67 -6.46 -6.35
C PHE A 399 -11.48 -6.66 -5.41
N LEU A 400 -10.69 -5.60 -5.24
CA LEU A 400 -9.81 -5.41 -4.11
C LEU A 400 -10.34 -4.21 -3.32
N TRP A 401 -10.99 -4.48 -2.22
CA TRP A 401 -11.49 -3.46 -1.30
C TRP A 401 -10.38 -3.07 -0.34
N LEU A 402 -9.67 -1.99 -0.64
CA LEU A 402 -8.69 -1.42 0.26
C LEU A 402 -9.40 -0.68 1.38
N ASN A 403 -9.06 -1.01 2.60
CA ASN A 403 -9.53 -0.36 3.81
C ASN A 403 -8.73 0.94 4.05
N ASN A 404 -9.42 2.06 4.16
CA ASN A 404 -8.75 3.35 4.41
C ASN A 404 -8.50 3.61 5.91
N GLY A 405 -8.74 2.61 6.74
CA GLY A 405 -8.44 2.63 8.17
C GLY A 405 -9.25 3.62 9.01
N THR A 406 -8.93 3.62 10.28
CA THR A 406 -9.43 4.57 11.29
C THR A 406 -8.27 5.01 12.18
N SER A 407 -8.53 5.72 13.26
CA SER A 407 -7.54 6.03 14.30
C SER A 407 -7.46 4.98 15.40
N ASN A 408 -8.08 3.81 15.22
CA ASN A 408 -8.06 2.74 16.19
C ASN A 408 -6.74 1.96 16.14
N ASN A 409 -6.32 1.48 17.30
CA ASN A 409 -5.11 0.69 17.45
C ASN A 409 -5.37 -0.78 17.15
N TYR A 410 -4.32 -1.52 16.86
CA TYR A 410 -4.38 -2.94 16.50
C TYR A 410 -3.19 -3.73 17.06
N VAL A 411 -3.25 -5.04 16.91
CA VAL A 411 -2.09 -5.94 16.92
C VAL A 411 -2.22 -6.95 15.80
N LYS A 412 -1.12 -7.21 15.11
CA LYS A 412 -1.02 -8.21 14.04
C LYS A 412 -0.17 -9.38 14.53
N ILE A 413 -0.68 -10.60 14.39
CA ILE A 413 -0.05 -11.81 14.94
C ILE A 413 0.08 -12.86 13.85
N THR A 414 1.27 -13.45 13.75
CA THR A 414 1.55 -14.68 12.99
C THR A 414 2.08 -15.76 13.91
N LEU A 415 1.84 -17.01 13.54
CA LEU A 415 2.25 -18.16 14.34
C LEU A 415 3.19 -19.08 13.55
N GLU A 416 4.08 -19.74 14.26
CA GLU A 416 4.91 -20.83 13.75
C GLU A 416 4.81 -22.04 14.69
N GLY A 417 4.44 -23.20 14.14
CA GLY A 417 4.45 -24.46 14.86
C GLY A 417 5.82 -25.13 14.81
N THR A 418 6.18 -25.81 15.89
CA THR A 418 7.43 -26.61 16.01
C THR A 418 7.16 -28.05 16.40
N VAL A 419 6.03 -28.30 17.06
CA VAL A 419 5.45 -29.59 17.42
C VAL A 419 4.14 -29.77 16.67
N SER A 420 3.37 -28.72 16.56
CA SER A 420 2.20 -28.62 15.66
C SER A 420 2.67 -28.46 14.22
N ASN A 421 1.73 -28.50 13.27
CA ASN A 421 2.03 -28.16 11.88
C ASN A 421 2.71 -26.78 11.76
N SER A 422 3.54 -26.59 10.73
CA SER A 422 4.45 -25.44 10.58
C SER A 422 3.76 -24.06 10.65
N PHE A 423 2.51 -23.95 10.18
CA PHE A 423 1.71 -22.72 10.24
C PHE A 423 0.75 -22.66 11.44
N ALA A 424 0.88 -23.57 12.40
CA ALA A 424 0.06 -23.64 13.60
C ALA A 424 -1.45 -23.56 13.34
N ILE A 425 -1.91 -24.15 12.23
CA ILE A 425 -3.33 -24.28 11.90
C ILE A 425 -4.04 -25.09 12.98
N GLY A 426 -5.17 -24.57 13.48
CA GLY A 426 -5.89 -25.17 14.61
C GLY A 426 -5.57 -24.51 15.96
N SER A 427 -4.86 -23.37 15.96
CA SER A 427 -4.55 -22.63 17.19
C SER A 427 -5.64 -21.62 17.55
N PHE A 428 -5.83 -21.41 18.86
CA PHE A 428 -6.54 -20.24 19.38
C PHE A 428 -5.55 -19.11 19.69
N ILE A 429 -5.87 -17.92 19.25
CA ILE A 429 -5.18 -16.69 19.61
C ILE A 429 -6.12 -15.85 20.45
N GLN A 430 -5.75 -15.58 21.69
CA GLN A 430 -6.54 -14.83 22.66
C GLN A 430 -5.79 -13.56 23.06
N VAL A 431 -6.36 -12.42 22.78
CA VAL A 431 -5.81 -11.09 23.12
C VAL A 431 -6.61 -10.50 24.26
N PHE A 432 -5.95 -10.20 25.38
CA PHE A 432 -6.56 -9.57 26.55
C PHE A 432 -6.12 -8.11 26.63
N ALA A 433 -7.05 -7.18 26.55
CA ALA A 433 -6.76 -5.76 26.62
C ALA A 433 -7.93 -4.97 27.21
N GLY A 434 -7.66 -4.06 28.14
CA GLY A 434 -8.67 -3.18 28.75
C GLY A 434 -9.80 -3.92 29.44
N GLY A 435 -9.55 -5.15 29.94
CA GLY A 435 -10.53 -6.01 30.58
C GLY A 435 -11.47 -6.75 29.63
N GLN A 436 -11.23 -6.69 28.32
CA GLN A 436 -11.89 -7.48 27.28
C GLN A 436 -10.97 -8.61 26.83
N GLN A 437 -11.56 -9.66 26.24
CA GLN A 437 -10.88 -10.75 25.56
C GLN A 437 -11.38 -10.81 24.13
N TYR A 438 -10.45 -10.96 23.20
CA TYR A 438 -10.71 -11.10 21.77
C TYR A 438 -10.11 -12.42 21.32
N THR A 439 -10.87 -13.22 20.56
CA THR A 439 -10.46 -14.57 20.18
C THR A 439 -10.55 -14.76 18.68
N GLN A 440 -9.50 -15.33 18.08
CA GLN A 440 -9.50 -15.84 16.70
C GLN A 440 -8.95 -17.27 16.69
N TYR A 441 -9.33 -18.01 15.63
CA TYR A 441 -8.91 -19.38 15.39
C TYR A 441 -8.23 -19.49 14.04
N THR A 442 -7.10 -20.19 13.94
CA THR A 442 -6.33 -20.33 12.72
C THR A 442 -6.87 -21.45 11.84
N MET A 443 -7.12 -21.19 10.56
CA MET A 443 -7.71 -22.12 9.60
C MET A 443 -6.94 -22.15 8.29
N CYS A 444 -7.02 -23.29 7.58
CA CYS A 444 -6.52 -23.43 6.22
C CYS A 444 -7.63 -23.98 5.30
N GLY A 445 -8.20 -23.12 4.49
CA GLY A 445 -9.44 -23.38 3.73
C GLY A 445 -10.65 -22.92 4.54
N GLU A 446 -11.16 -21.74 4.24
CA GLU A 446 -12.30 -21.11 4.90
C GLU A 446 -13.19 -20.40 3.88
N ASN A 447 -14.33 -19.91 4.30
CA ASN A 447 -15.28 -19.19 3.44
C ASN A 447 -15.76 -20.08 2.27
N TYR A 448 -16.21 -19.47 1.19
CA TYR A 448 -16.57 -20.20 -0.02
C TYR A 448 -15.31 -20.55 -0.83
N ILE A 449 -14.78 -21.78 -0.67
CA ILE A 449 -13.61 -22.32 -1.40
C ILE A 449 -12.40 -21.38 -1.45
N GLY A 450 -12.21 -20.58 -0.39
CA GLY A 450 -11.17 -19.57 -0.28
C GLY A 450 -10.18 -19.84 0.82
N GLN A 451 -9.17 -18.97 0.90
CA GLN A 451 -8.17 -18.92 1.97
C GLN A 451 -7.81 -17.49 2.28
N SER A 452 -7.88 -17.11 3.55
CA SER A 452 -7.43 -15.79 4.02
C SER A 452 -5.97 -15.83 4.49
N SER A 453 -5.42 -14.64 4.72
CA SER A 453 -4.06 -14.44 5.22
C SER A 453 -3.82 -15.17 6.56
N GLN A 454 -2.57 -15.58 6.75
CA GLN A 454 -2.06 -16.07 8.04
C GLN A 454 -1.85 -14.96 9.08
N HIS A 455 -1.98 -13.71 8.67
CA HIS A 455 -1.90 -12.57 9.56
C HIS A 455 -3.21 -12.36 10.30
N HIS A 456 -3.19 -12.52 11.63
CA HIS A 456 -4.35 -12.31 12.49
C HIS A 456 -4.30 -10.91 13.08
N ILE A 457 -5.22 -10.04 12.65
CA ILE A 457 -5.32 -8.66 13.15
C ILE A 457 -6.44 -8.59 14.18
N PHE A 458 -6.13 -8.03 15.34
CA PHE A 458 -7.08 -7.75 16.41
C PHE A 458 -7.18 -6.25 16.60
N GLY A 459 -8.36 -5.69 16.41
CA GLY A 459 -8.66 -4.30 16.73
C GLY A 459 -8.70 -4.07 18.23
N LEU A 460 -8.20 -2.93 18.65
CA LEU A 460 -8.03 -2.59 20.06
C LEU A 460 -8.64 -1.22 20.39
N ALA A 461 -9.44 -0.66 19.49
CA ALA A 461 -10.01 0.68 19.63
C ALA A 461 -8.95 1.70 20.04
N GLN A 462 -9.15 2.42 21.14
CA GLN A 462 -8.19 3.43 21.65
C GLN A 462 -7.31 2.89 22.80
N LEU A 463 -7.26 1.58 23.00
CA LEU A 463 -6.37 0.96 24.00
C LEU A 463 -4.92 1.14 23.55
N THR A 464 -4.03 1.41 24.49
CA THR A 464 -2.61 1.71 24.22
C THR A 464 -1.66 0.61 24.66
N ILE A 465 -2.18 -0.45 25.28
CA ILE A 465 -1.41 -1.60 25.75
C ILE A 465 -2.28 -2.84 25.72
N ILE A 466 -1.67 -3.96 25.40
CA ILE A 466 -2.24 -5.30 25.48
C ILE A 466 -1.80 -5.90 26.82
N ASP A 467 -2.75 -6.30 27.65
CA ASP A 467 -2.46 -6.87 28.96
C ASP A 467 -1.74 -8.23 28.82
N SER A 468 -2.26 -9.09 27.93
CA SER A 468 -1.58 -10.35 27.54
C SER A 468 -2.09 -10.89 26.22
N VAL A 469 -1.27 -11.74 25.57
CA VAL A 469 -1.67 -12.62 24.46
C VAL A 469 -1.41 -14.06 24.89
N TRP A 470 -2.39 -14.92 24.70
CA TRP A 470 -2.26 -16.36 24.88
C TRP A 470 -2.45 -17.03 23.53
N VAL A 471 -1.53 -17.92 23.19
CA VAL A 471 -1.62 -18.76 21.99
C VAL A 471 -1.69 -20.21 22.43
N GLU A 472 -2.81 -20.84 22.15
CA GLU A 472 -3.07 -22.26 22.41
C GLU A 472 -2.85 -23.04 21.13
N PHE A 473 -1.73 -23.74 21.03
CA PHE A 473 -1.34 -24.51 19.85
C PHE A 473 -2.03 -25.90 19.82
N PRO A 474 -2.23 -26.49 18.61
CA PRO A 474 -2.83 -27.82 18.46
C PRO A 474 -2.15 -28.90 19.31
N SER A 475 -0.84 -28.84 19.48
CA SER A 475 -0.08 -29.74 20.34
C SER A 475 -0.51 -29.72 21.82
N GLY A 476 -1.25 -28.66 22.23
CA GLY A 476 -1.60 -28.38 23.63
C GLY A 476 -0.57 -27.51 24.36
N ILE A 477 0.49 -27.08 23.69
CA ILE A 477 1.41 -26.07 24.20
C ILE A 477 0.69 -24.73 24.22
N ILE A 478 0.84 -23.97 25.33
CA ILE A 478 0.26 -22.65 25.48
C ILE A 478 1.38 -21.66 25.75
N ASN A 479 1.57 -20.75 24.81
CA ASN A 479 2.46 -19.60 24.99
C ASN A 479 1.68 -18.42 25.58
N LYS A 480 2.30 -17.66 26.48
CA LYS A 480 1.69 -16.48 27.12
C LYS A 480 2.66 -15.32 27.14
N TYR A 481 2.20 -14.19 26.63
CA TYR A 481 2.98 -12.96 26.54
C TYR A 481 2.23 -11.84 27.27
N TYR A 482 2.94 -10.90 27.90
CA TYR A 482 2.33 -9.89 28.76
C TYR A 482 2.83 -8.48 28.44
N ASN A 483 1.97 -7.46 28.64
CA ASN A 483 2.29 -6.04 28.50
C ASN A 483 2.85 -5.65 27.12
N LEU A 484 2.18 -6.11 26.06
CA LEU A 484 2.60 -5.85 24.67
C LEU A 484 2.17 -4.44 24.20
N PRO A 485 3.05 -3.69 23.54
CA PRO A 485 2.65 -2.50 22.79
C PRO A 485 1.61 -2.80 21.71
N VAL A 486 0.72 -1.83 21.44
CA VAL A 486 -0.21 -1.85 20.30
C VAL A 486 0.48 -1.38 19.02
N ASN A 487 -0.18 -1.54 17.87
CA ASN A 487 0.29 -1.16 16.54
C ASN A 487 1.64 -1.81 16.21
N GLN A 488 1.72 -3.10 16.50
CA GLN A 488 2.90 -3.92 16.28
C GLN A 488 2.51 -5.23 15.60
N SER A 489 3.44 -5.80 14.85
CA SER A 489 3.39 -7.17 14.35
C SER A 489 4.22 -8.07 15.24
N TYR A 490 3.65 -9.20 15.65
CA TYR A 490 4.32 -10.21 16.47
C TYR A 490 4.30 -11.55 15.76
N HIS A 491 5.43 -12.23 15.79
CA HIS A 491 5.56 -13.61 15.34
C HIS A 491 5.83 -14.49 16.56
N PHE A 492 4.95 -15.46 16.82
CA PHE A 492 5.01 -16.32 17.99
C PHE A 492 5.31 -17.76 17.59
N ILE A 493 6.42 -18.28 18.08
CA ILE A 493 6.89 -19.64 17.81
C ILE A 493 6.46 -20.57 18.93
N GLU A 494 5.90 -21.71 18.58
CA GLU A 494 5.40 -22.72 19.53
C GLU A 494 6.51 -23.22 20.47
N GLY A 495 6.19 -23.29 21.76
CA GLY A 495 7.10 -23.82 22.78
C GLY A 495 8.31 -22.91 23.07
N GLU A 496 8.40 -21.75 22.44
CA GLU A 496 9.32 -20.74 22.92
C GLU A 496 8.97 -20.48 24.38
N THR A 497 9.92 -20.81 25.24
CA THR A 497 9.81 -20.52 26.67
C THR A 497 9.49 -19.05 26.81
N VAL A 498 8.42 -18.76 27.54
CA VAL A 498 7.94 -17.43 27.92
C VAL A 498 9.10 -16.47 27.87
N ASN A 499 9.13 -15.66 26.81
CA ASN A 499 10.13 -14.61 26.75
C ASN A 499 9.84 -13.72 27.95
N ASP A 500 10.75 -13.68 28.88
CA ASP A 500 10.54 -13.18 30.23
C ASP A 500 10.19 -11.70 30.25
N PHE A 501 10.40 -10.98 29.12
CA PHE A 501 10.10 -9.55 29.05
C PHE A 501 10.13 -9.05 27.61
N PHE A 502 9.52 -7.87 27.39
CA PHE A 502 9.53 -7.16 26.11
C PHE A 502 10.62 -6.10 26.08
N ILE A 503 11.11 -5.86 24.87
CA ILE A 503 11.92 -4.69 24.57
C ILE A 503 10.99 -3.47 24.58
N ASN A 504 11.30 -2.48 25.42
CA ASN A 504 10.57 -1.22 25.42
C ASN A 504 11.05 -0.35 24.25
N VAL A 505 10.11 0.09 23.41
CA VAL A 505 10.37 0.95 22.26
C VAL A 505 10.06 2.40 22.61
N LEU A 506 11.01 3.27 22.45
CA LEU A 506 10.83 4.73 22.55
C LEU A 506 11.00 5.34 21.16
N GLY A 507 9.90 5.76 20.58
CA GLY A 507 9.77 6.24 19.21
C GLY A 507 8.52 5.65 18.56
N ASN A 508 8.25 6.05 17.34
CA ASN A 508 7.15 5.49 16.55
C ASN A 508 7.64 4.24 15.81
N MET A 509 6.80 3.23 15.73
CA MET A 509 6.99 2.08 14.83
C MET A 509 5.72 1.90 13.98
N PRO A 510 5.89 1.70 12.67
CA PRO A 510 7.16 1.78 11.91
C PRO A 510 7.84 3.15 12.00
N PHE A 511 9.16 3.21 11.80
CA PHE A 511 9.93 4.46 11.87
C PHE A 511 10.42 4.90 10.48
N CYS A 512 10.51 6.22 10.28
CA CYS A 512 10.84 6.78 8.98
C CYS A 512 12.33 6.61 8.61
N ALA A 513 12.62 6.43 7.34
CA ALA A 513 13.99 6.45 6.82
C ALA A 513 14.70 7.76 7.21
N GLY A 514 15.87 7.62 7.83
CA GLY A 514 16.64 8.73 8.39
C GLY A 514 16.38 9.03 9.88
N ASP A 515 15.31 8.47 10.44
CA ASP A 515 15.03 8.54 11.88
C ASP A 515 15.68 7.35 12.62
N SER A 516 15.40 7.25 13.90
CA SER A 516 15.85 6.17 14.76
C SER A 516 14.86 5.96 15.89
N ILE A 517 14.80 4.72 16.36
CA ILE A 517 14.07 4.37 17.58
C ILE A 517 15.08 3.92 18.65
N GLN A 518 14.71 4.11 19.91
CA GLN A 518 15.48 3.54 21.01
C GLN A 518 14.79 2.28 21.51
N LEU A 519 15.52 1.20 21.56
CA LEU A 519 15.12 -0.06 22.19
C LEU A 519 15.77 -0.14 23.56
N SER A 520 15.00 -0.50 24.59
CA SER A 520 15.53 -0.62 25.94
C SER A 520 15.01 -1.88 26.64
N ALA A 521 15.89 -2.54 27.37
CA ALA A 521 15.61 -3.68 28.22
C ALA A 521 15.39 -3.25 29.68
N PRO A 522 14.75 -4.10 30.54
CA PRO A 522 14.70 -3.87 31.98
C PRO A 522 16.07 -3.74 32.62
N GLU A 523 16.13 -3.14 33.81
CA GLU A 523 17.36 -3.13 34.61
C GLU A 523 17.82 -4.55 34.96
N ALA A 524 19.07 -4.86 34.68
CA ALA A 524 19.65 -6.18 34.85
C ALA A 524 21.15 -6.11 35.17
N LEU A 525 21.75 -7.21 35.60
CA LEU A 525 23.19 -7.31 35.88
C LEU A 525 24.02 -7.28 34.61
N SER A 526 23.48 -7.76 33.49
CA SER A 526 24.10 -7.68 32.16
C SER A 526 23.03 -7.72 31.06
N HIS A 527 23.40 -7.16 29.89
CA HIS A 527 22.61 -7.16 28.68
C HIS A 527 23.48 -7.61 27.51
N VAL A 528 22.92 -8.39 26.58
CA VAL A 528 23.56 -8.77 25.31
C VAL A 528 22.50 -8.75 24.24
N TRP A 529 22.55 -7.74 23.38
CA TRP A 529 21.65 -7.60 22.23
C TRP A 529 22.08 -8.48 21.06
N SER A 530 21.14 -8.82 20.20
CA SER A 530 21.40 -9.51 18.93
C SER A 530 22.40 -8.76 18.03
N THR A 531 22.54 -7.46 18.21
CA THR A 531 23.56 -6.61 17.57
C THR A 531 24.97 -6.79 18.15
N GLY A 532 25.11 -7.44 19.28
CA GLY A 532 26.33 -7.55 20.07
C GLY A 532 26.57 -6.42 21.07
N ASP A 533 25.67 -5.43 21.16
CA ASP A 533 25.70 -4.40 22.17
C ASP A 533 25.43 -4.96 23.58
N THR A 534 26.01 -4.31 24.60
CA THR A 534 25.85 -4.74 26.00
C THR A 534 25.25 -3.66 26.90
N THR A 535 24.74 -2.59 26.31
CA THR A 535 24.06 -1.51 27.02
C THR A 535 22.60 -1.85 27.32
N GLN A 536 22.01 -1.25 28.34
CA GLN A 536 20.59 -1.42 28.66
C GLN A 536 19.68 -0.95 27.50
N ALA A 537 20.11 0.02 26.72
CA ALA A 537 19.36 0.53 25.58
C ALA A 537 20.26 0.73 24.36
N ILE A 538 19.72 0.49 23.18
CA ILE A 538 20.38 0.71 21.89
C ILE A 538 19.56 1.65 21.01
N MET A 539 20.24 2.34 20.08
CA MET A 539 19.58 3.10 19.03
C MET A 539 19.56 2.28 17.75
N VAL A 540 18.40 2.17 17.15
CA VAL A 540 18.17 1.40 15.92
C VAL A 540 17.87 2.36 14.77
N TYR A 541 18.57 2.17 13.65
CA TYR A 541 18.49 2.97 12.42
C TYR A 541 18.09 2.15 11.20
N GLU A 542 18.14 0.83 11.32
CA GLU A 542 17.87 -0.10 10.23
C GLU A 542 16.73 -1.05 10.62
N GLU A 543 15.97 -1.43 9.62
CA GLU A 543 14.98 -2.49 9.72
C GLU A 543 15.64 -3.80 10.16
N GLY A 544 14.96 -4.58 10.96
CA GLY A 544 15.49 -5.87 11.39
C GLY A 544 14.90 -6.40 12.68
N SER A 545 15.24 -7.65 12.97
CA SER A 545 14.83 -8.34 14.19
C SER A 545 15.83 -8.10 15.31
N TYR A 546 15.33 -7.64 16.44
CA TYR A 546 16.13 -7.30 17.63
C TYR A 546 15.69 -8.13 18.82
N GLN A 547 16.66 -8.67 19.53
CA GLN A 547 16.47 -9.46 20.74
C GLN A 547 17.56 -9.13 21.74
N VAL A 548 17.27 -9.25 23.02
CA VAL A 548 18.25 -9.03 24.10
C VAL A 548 18.20 -10.12 25.14
N GLU A 549 19.36 -10.67 25.47
CA GLU A 549 19.54 -11.54 26.64
C GLU A 549 19.98 -10.70 27.83
N ILE A 550 19.41 -10.97 29.02
CA ILE A 550 19.79 -10.31 30.25
C ILE A 550 20.08 -11.35 31.36
N ILE A 551 20.94 -10.98 32.30
CA ILE A 551 21.03 -11.66 33.58
C ILE A 551 20.32 -10.77 34.61
N ASP A 552 19.18 -11.24 35.13
CA ASP A 552 18.37 -10.45 36.04
C ASP A 552 19.07 -10.27 37.43
N SER A 553 18.45 -9.49 38.32
CA SER A 553 18.98 -9.24 39.66
C SER A 553 19.11 -10.50 40.56
N LEU A 554 18.48 -11.61 40.17
CA LEU A 554 18.56 -12.89 40.82
C LEU A 554 19.64 -13.81 40.22
N GLY A 555 20.32 -13.34 39.17
CA GLY A 555 21.34 -14.11 38.45
C GLY A 555 20.77 -15.11 37.44
N LEU A 556 19.48 -15.01 37.09
CA LEU A 556 18.82 -15.86 36.11
C LEU A 556 19.00 -15.27 34.68
N ASN A 557 19.32 -16.14 33.73
CA ASN A 557 19.40 -15.79 32.34
C ASN A 557 17.97 -15.69 31.77
N ARG A 558 17.65 -14.57 31.13
CA ARG A 558 16.34 -14.28 30.53
C ARG A 558 16.54 -13.70 29.17
N GLN A 559 15.61 -13.96 28.28
CA GLN A 559 15.66 -13.49 26.89
C GLN A 559 14.39 -12.69 26.55
N SER A 560 14.53 -11.61 25.79
CA SER A 560 13.37 -10.86 25.31
C SER A 560 12.64 -11.60 24.20
N VAL A 561 11.38 -11.23 23.97
CA VAL A 561 10.70 -11.47 22.69
C VAL A 561 11.53 -10.88 21.55
N LEU A 562 11.52 -11.55 20.41
CA LEU A 562 12.06 -10.99 19.17
C LEU A 562 11.18 -9.80 18.73
N LEU A 563 11.79 -8.64 18.60
CA LEU A 563 11.13 -7.43 18.12
C LEU A 563 11.58 -7.15 16.70
N PHE A 564 10.64 -7.11 15.77
CA PHE A 564 10.92 -6.62 14.42
C PHE A 564 10.74 -5.10 14.38
N ALA A 565 11.82 -4.38 14.11
CA ALA A 565 11.80 -2.95 13.93
C ALA A 565 11.61 -2.64 12.43
N GLU A 566 10.40 -2.23 12.08
CA GLU A 566 10.01 -1.91 10.71
C GLU A 566 10.39 -0.47 10.36
N LYS A 567 10.99 -0.28 9.18
CA LYS A 567 11.42 1.02 8.66
C LYS A 567 10.66 1.38 7.38
N ILE A 568 10.06 2.56 7.37
CA ILE A 568 9.44 3.10 6.17
C ILE A 568 10.54 3.63 5.26
N GLU A 569 10.73 3.02 4.13
CA GLU A 569 11.73 3.43 3.14
C GLU A 569 11.38 4.78 2.49
N GLN A 570 12.42 5.46 2.06
CA GLN A 570 12.29 6.75 1.40
C GLN A 570 11.52 6.59 0.07
N PRO A 571 10.53 7.45 -0.23
CA PRO A 571 9.79 7.35 -1.49
C PRO A 571 10.71 7.55 -2.69
N GLN A 572 10.50 6.76 -3.73
CA GLN A 572 11.15 6.97 -5.02
C GLN A 572 10.28 7.89 -5.87
N ILE A 573 10.71 9.13 -6.03
CA ILE A 573 9.97 10.14 -6.77
C ILE A 573 10.70 10.45 -8.07
N VAL A 574 10.02 10.17 -9.18
CA VAL A 574 10.49 10.56 -10.51
C VAL A 574 10.01 11.98 -10.79
N VAL A 575 10.95 12.88 -10.95
CA VAL A 575 10.68 14.29 -11.20
C VAL A 575 10.78 14.56 -12.69
N THR A 576 9.74 15.13 -13.29
CA THR A 576 9.74 15.64 -14.65
C THR A 576 9.47 17.13 -14.63
N THR A 577 10.34 17.92 -15.24
CA THR A 577 10.21 19.37 -15.27
C THR A 577 10.16 19.89 -16.71
N GLU A 578 9.32 20.89 -16.94
CA GLU A 578 9.38 21.72 -18.13
C GLU A 578 9.78 23.13 -17.70
N ASN A 579 10.89 23.59 -18.24
CA ASN A 579 11.37 24.95 -17.99
C ASN A 579 10.50 25.98 -18.70
N THR A 580 10.57 27.24 -18.30
CA THR A 580 9.83 28.30 -18.98
C THR A 580 10.36 28.51 -20.40
N GLN A 581 9.46 28.77 -21.35
CA GLN A 581 9.81 28.95 -22.76
C GLN A 581 10.44 30.30 -23.00
N CYS A 582 9.96 31.33 -22.30
CA CYS A 582 10.46 32.68 -22.37
C CYS A 582 11.03 33.16 -21.02
N ASN A 583 11.92 34.12 -21.09
CA ASN A 583 12.39 34.82 -19.89
C ASN A 583 11.23 35.56 -19.21
N ASN A 584 11.11 35.39 -17.87
CA ASN A 584 10.00 35.89 -17.06
C ASN A 584 8.62 35.34 -17.44
N SER A 585 8.53 34.27 -18.19
CA SER A 585 7.23 33.61 -18.43
C SER A 585 6.86 32.72 -17.22
N THR A 586 5.58 32.30 -17.21
CA THR A 586 5.02 31.47 -16.13
C THR A 586 4.42 30.19 -16.70
N ASP A 587 5.05 29.63 -17.69
CA ASP A 587 4.58 28.43 -18.40
C ASP A 587 5.36 27.16 -18.03
N GLY A 588 6.24 27.23 -17.05
CA GLY A 588 6.94 26.08 -16.52
C GLY A 588 6.01 25.09 -15.82
N SER A 589 6.40 23.83 -15.79
CA SER A 589 5.66 22.79 -15.09
C SER A 589 6.58 21.82 -14.34
N VAL A 590 6.03 21.19 -13.29
CA VAL A 590 6.63 20.09 -12.55
C VAL A 590 5.60 18.99 -12.39
N SER A 591 5.99 17.77 -12.71
CA SER A 591 5.22 16.55 -12.43
C SER A 591 6.06 15.61 -11.59
N LEU A 592 5.47 15.12 -10.53
CA LEU A 592 6.05 14.14 -9.61
C LEU A 592 5.33 12.82 -9.78
N LEU A 593 6.06 11.72 -9.91
CA LEU A 593 5.52 10.38 -9.94
C LEU A 593 6.18 9.56 -8.83
N VAL A 594 5.40 9.16 -7.85
CA VAL A 594 5.84 8.26 -6.79
C VAL A 594 5.73 6.83 -7.29
N THR A 595 6.81 6.04 -7.23
CA THR A 595 6.89 4.73 -7.91
C THR A 595 6.96 3.54 -6.98
N ASN A 596 7.26 3.73 -5.68
CA ASN A 596 7.48 2.64 -4.73
C ASN A 596 6.63 2.74 -3.46
N GLN A 597 5.57 3.54 -3.46
CA GLN A 597 4.68 3.73 -2.32
C GLN A 597 3.23 3.61 -2.79
N GLY A 598 2.36 3.09 -1.90
CA GLY A 598 0.93 3.04 -2.14
C GLY A 598 0.28 4.44 -2.24
N GLN A 599 -1.03 4.49 -2.56
CA GLN A 599 -1.72 5.75 -2.85
C GLN A 599 -1.99 6.66 -1.63
N ASN A 600 -1.69 6.22 -0.42
CA ASN A 600 -1.96 6.98 0.81
C ASN A 600 -0.81 7.92 1.17
N TYR A 601 -0.56 8.91 0.33
CA TYR A 601 0.40 9.97 0.61
C TYR A 601 -0.16 11.33 0.17
N SER A 602 0.47 12.40 0.62
CA SER A 602 0.21 13.76 0.13
C SER A 602 1.52 14.45 -0.24
N ILE A 603 1.50 15.21 -1.33
CA ILE A 603 2.57 16.11 -1.69
C ILE A 603 2.11 17.54 -1.44
N ASN A 604 2.82 18.21 -0.54
CA ASN A 604 2.51 19.56 -0.11
C ASN A 604 3.65 20.50 -0.52
N TRP A 605 3.34 21.53 -1.29
CA TRP A 605 4.32 22.54 -1.68
C TRP A 605 4.40 23.67 -0.64
N GLU A 606 5.53 24.37 -0.56
CA GLU A 606 5.75 25.42 0.45
C GLU A 606 4.74 26.57 0.42
N ASP A 607 4.07 26.78 -0.71
CA ASP A 607 3.00 27.76 -0.91
C ASP A 607 1.58 27.22 -0.61
N ALA A 608 1.50 26.09 0.10
CA ALA A 608 0.28 25.38 0.49
C ALA A 608 -0.57 24.83 -0.68
N VAL A 609 0.00 24.66 -1.84
CA VAL A 609 -0.60 23.88 -2.93
C VAL A 609 -0.38 22.40 -2.65
N VAL A 610 -1.35 21.56 -2.97
CA VAL A 610 -1.29 20.11 -2.77
C VAL A 610 -1.42 19.42 -4.12
N GLY A 611 -0.63 18.36 -4.33
CA GLY A 611 -0.70 17.50 -5.51
C GLY A 611 0.62 17.35 -6.25
N GLU A 612 0.64 16.39 -7.16
CA GLU A 612 1.82 15.94 -7.91
C GLU A 612 2.14 16.81 -9.12
N LEU A 613 1.18 17.54 -9.62
CA LEU A 613 1.32 18.37 -10.81
C LEU A 613 1.25 19.86 -10.48
N ARG A 614 2.27 20.59 -10.88
CA ARG A 614 2.30 22.05 -10.83
C ARG A 614 2.47 22.61 -12.24
N GLN A 615 1.64 23.58 -12.58
CA GLN A 615 1.67 24.28 -13.88
C GLN A 615 1.70 25.79 -13.66
N ASN A 616 1.99 26.51 -14.72
CA ASN A 616 2.08 27.95 -14.72
C ASN A 616 3.14 28.48 -13.73
N LEU A 617 4.28 27.82 -13.67
CA LEU A 617 5.40 28.16 -12.80
C LEU A 617 6.34 29.13 -13.51
N SER A 618 6.85 30.12 -12.77
CA SER A 618 7.99 30.96 -13.18
C SER A 618 9.30 30.23 -12.90
N ALA A 619 10.40 30.74 -13.43
CA ALA A 619 11.74 30.28 -13.02
C ALA A 619 11.96 30.50 -11.51
N GLY A 620 12.50 29.49 -10.84
CA GLY A 620 12.73 29.54 -9.39
C GLY A 620 12.86 28.14 -8.80
N ASP A 621 13.10 28.10 -7.50
CA ASP A 621 13.19 26.89 -6.72
C ASP A 621 11.85 26.63 -6.03
N TYR A 622 11.36 25.41 -6.14
CA TYR A 622 10.08 24.95 -5.58
C TYR A 622 10.35 23.79 -4.62
N GLN A 623 10.08 24.02 -3.36
CA GLN A 623 10.23 23.00 -2.34
C GLN A 623 8.91 22.28 -2.14
N TYR A 624 8.96 20.94 -2.04
CA TYR A 624 7.82 20.13 -1.68
C TYR A 624 8.14 19.23 -0.49
N THR A 625 7.09 18.82 0.20
CA THR A 625 7.13 17.84 1.28
C THR A 625 6.20 16.70 0.90
N TYR A 626 6.75 15.50 0.84
CA TYR A 626 5.98 14.26 0.78
C TYR A 626 5.63 13.84 2.21
N VAL A 627 4.40 13.40 2.41
CA VAL A 627 3.90 12.87 3.69
C VAL A 627 3.18 11.58 3.39
N ASP A 628 3.64 10.46 3.94
CA ASP A 628 2.98 9.17 3.80
C ASP A 628 1.86 8.96 4.83
N ALA A 629 1.22 7.78 4.78
CA ALA A 629 0.15 7.40 5.70
C ALA A 629 0.62 7.27 7.17
N PHE A 630 1.90 7.04 7.39
CA PHE A 630 2.51 6.91 8.72
C PHE A 630 3.00 8.25 9.27
N GLY A 631 2.89 9.33 8.49
CA GLY A 631 3.36 10.66 8.85
C GLY A 631 4.84 10.89 8.60
N CYS A 632 5.53 10.03 7.86
CA CYS A 632 6.91 10.25 7.45
C CYS A 632 7.01 11.43 6.49
N LEU A 633 7.97 12.31 6.77
CA LEU A 633 8.17 13.53 6.02
C LEU A 633 9.46 13.46 5.21
N PHE A 634 9.35 13.59 3.90
CA PHE A 634 10.49 13.72 3.00
C PHE A 634 10.33 15.02 2.21
N PHE A 635 11.41 15.75 2.04
CA PHE A 635 11.39 17.03 1.33
C PHE A 635 12.54 17.11 0.33
N ASP A 636 12.25 17.77 -0.78
CA ASP A 636 13.24 18.05 -1.82
C ASP A 636 12.91 19.37 -2.51
N THR A 637 13.84 19.86 -3.30
CA THR A 637 13.73 21.14 -3.99
C THR A 637 14.00 20.97 -5.47
N ILE A 638 13.09 21.48 -6.28
CA ILE A 638 13.12 21.40 -7.73
C ILE A 638 13.31 22.79 -8.31
N SER A 639 14.22 22.91 -9.26
CA SER A 639 14.49 24.18 -9.91
C SER A 639 13.89 24.21 -11.32
N ILE A 640 13.09 25.22 -11.60
CA ILE A 640 12.65 25.60 -12.95
C ILE A 640 13.58 26.70 -13.45
N SER A 641 14.20 26.49 -14.59
CA SER A 641 15.06 27.48 -15.23
C SER A 641 14.30 28.26 -16.33
N GLU A 642 14.83 29.41 -16.69
CA GLU A 642 14.35 30.19 -17.81
C GLU A 642 15.47 30.49 -18.81
N PRO A 643 15.16 30.71 -20.08
CA PRO A 643 16.15 31.15 -21.04
C PRO A 643 16.60 32.59 -20.73
N PHE A 644 17.81 32.93 -21.15
CA PHE A 644 18.25 34.30 -21.04
C PHE A 644 17.31 35.21 -21.87
N PRO A 645 17.07 36.46 -21.43
CA PRO A 645 16.26 37.40 -22.18
C PRO A 645 16.90 37.68 -23.56
N ILE A 646 16.05 37.79 -24.55
CA ILE A 646 16.53 38.25 -25.85
C ILE A 646 17.12 39.65 -25.70
N ASN A 647 18.31 39.84 -26.19
CA ASN A 647 19.01 41.14 -26.22
C ASN A 647 19.66 41.34 -27.57
N ALA A 648 19.57 42.56 -28.06
CA ALA A 648 20.14 42.94 -29.36
C ALA A 648 21.22 44.00 -29.21
N GLN A 649 22.34 43.81 -29.87
CA GLN A 649 23.41 44.79 -29.99
C GLN A 649 23.40 45.29 -31.41
N TYR A 650 23.58 46.60 -31.62
CA TYR A 650 23.45 47.23 -32.94
C TYR A 650 24.73 47.93 -33.33
N GLU A 651 25.11 47.79 -34.62
CA GLU A 651 25.98 48.71 -35.30
C GLU A 651 25.17 49.49 -36.31
N ILE A 652 25.10 50.80 -36.10
CA ILE A 652 24.35 51.74 -36.93
C ILE A 652 25.30 52.59 -37.75
N TYR A 653 25.13 52.54 -39.04
CA TYR A 653 25.86 53.41 -39.98
C TYR A 653 24.92 54.52 -40.41
N PRO A 654 25.28 55.77 -40.11
CA PRO A 654 24.45 56.96 -40.44
C PRO A 654 24.15 57.07 -41.94
N ALA A 655 23.00 57.60 -42.24
CA ALA A 655 22.71 58.07 -43.64
C ALA A 655 23.37 59.39 -43.87
N SER A 656 23.78 59.67 -45.14
CA SER A 656 24.30 60.97 -45.60
C SER A 656 23.43 61.57 -46.75
N GLU A 657 23.69 62.76 -47.18
CA GLU A 657 22.96 63.35 -48.34
C GLU A 657 23.10 62.53 -49.65
N SER A 658 24.10 61.64 -49.68
CA SER A 658 24.41 60.85 -50.85
C SER A 658 24.30 59.33 -50.69
N GLN A 659 24.08 58.86 -49.51
CA GLN A 659 24.06 57.40 -49.15
C GLN A 659 23.09 57.16 -48.02
N LEU A 660 22.23 56.18 -48.21
CA LEU A 660 21.33 55.70 -47.16
C LEU A 660 22.12 54.94 -46.05
N GLY A 661 21.58 54.91 -44.82
CA GLY A 661 22.19 54.25 -43.67
C GLY A 661 22.04 52.75 -43.72
N SER A 662 22.70 52.08 -42.76
CA SER A 662 22.52 50.63 -42.53
C SER A 662 22.56 50.26 -41.07
N LEU A 663 21.99 49.11 -40.75
CA LEU A 663 21.91 48.54 -39.41
C LEU A 663 22.47 47.13 -39.46
N SER A 664 23.33 46.79 -38.48
CA SER A 664 23.71 45.40 -38.23
C SER A 664 23.26 45.04 -36.81
N VAL A 665 22.63 43.90 -36.65
CA VAL A 665 22.07 43.41 -35.36
C VAL A 665 22.72 42.10 -34.97
N VAL A 666 23.24 42.05 -33.77
CA VAL A 666 23.74 40.81 -33.15
C VAL A 666 22.80 40.47 -32.01
N ILE A 667 22.19 39.30 -32.04
CA ILE A 667 21.20 38.84 -31.10
C ILE A 667 21.86 37.87 -30.12
N ASN A 668 21.59 38.06 -28.80
CA ASN A 668 22.03 37.23 -27.74
C ASN A 668 20.85 36.86 -26.84
N GLY A 669 20.89 35.69 -26.17
CA GLY A 669 19.78 35.20 -25.33
C GLY A 669 18.61 34.65 -26.17
N GLY A 670 17.49 34.31 -25.54
CA GLY A 670 16.41 33.59 -26.20
C GLY A 670 16.81 32.20 -26.73
N THR A 671 15.94 31.60 -27.53
CA THR A 671 16.15 30.28 -28.13
C THR A 671 16.25 30.39 -29.65
N PRO A 672 17.44 30.27 -30.28
CA PRO A 672 17.54 30.34 -31.73
C PRO A 672 16.83 29.18 -32.45
N PRO A 673 16.41 29.35 -33.74
CA PRO A 673 16.63 30.49 -34.62
C PRO A 673 15.75 31.70 -34.30
N TYR A 674 16.19 32.90 -34.75
CA TYR A 674 15.45 34.15 -34.59
C TYR A 674 14.82 34.63 -35.89
N LEU A 675 13.62 35.19 -35.76
CA LEU A 675 13.01 36.01 -36.82
C LEU A 675 13.15 37.49 -36.43
N SER A 676 13.84 38.26 -37.23
CA SER A 676 14.02 39.70 -37.04
C SER A 676 13.24 40.49 -38.05
N LEU A 677 12.39 41.42 -37.59
CA LEU A 677 11.60 42.31 -38.42
C LEU A 677 11.97 43.76 -38.13
N LEU A 678 12.26 44.53 -39.13
CA LEU A 678 12.48 45.96 -39.02
C LEU A 678 11.33 46.69 -39.75
N ASN A 679 10.48 47.42 -39.02
CA ASN A 679 9.21 48.00 -39.52
C ASN A 679 8.32 46.98 -40.24
N GLY A 680 8.40 45.69 -39.90
CA GLY A 680 7.63 44.59 -40.49
C GLY A 680 8.35 43.85 -41.61
N ASP A 681 9.46 44.34 -42.13
CA ASP A 681 10.28 43.68 -43.16
C ASP A 681 11.30 42.74 -42.49
N THR A 682 11.46 41.53 -42.99
CA THR A 682 12.41 40.54 -42.47
C THR A 682 13.84 40.97 -42.77
N ILE A 683 14.71 40.97 -41.74
CA ILE A 683 16.14 41.23 -41.90
C ILE A 683 16.94 39.99 -41.41
N ASP A 684 18.00 39.63 -42.11
CA ASP A 684 18.93 38.55 -41.76
C ASP A 684 20.16 39.15 -41.05
N GLY A 685 19.93 39.73 -39.86
CA GLY A 685 20.93 40.38 -39.04
C GLY A 685 21.50 41.69 -39.63
N GLN A 686 21.14 42.06 -40.81
CA GLN A 686 21.55 43.31 -41.49
C GLN A 686 20.42 43.92 -42.31
N ALA A 687 20.32 45.25 -42.26
CA ALA A 687 19.42 46.04 -43.11
C ALA A 687 20.21 47.19 -43.76
N PHE A 688 19.96 47.40 -45.05
CA PHE A 688 20.63 48.39 -45.88
C PHE A 688 19.61 49.39 -46.47
N ASP A 689 20.10 50.46 -47.02
CA ASP A 689 19.28 51.44 -47.65
C ASP A 689 18.22 52.11 -46.78
N LEU A 690 18.56 52.33 -45.50
CA LEU A 690 17.68 52.90 -44.48
C LEU A 690 17.72 54.43 -44.54
N SER A 691 16.55 55.07 -44.67
CA SER A 691 16.42 56.52 -44.55
C SER A 691 16.68 57.00 -43.15
N PRO A 692 17.09 58.27 -42.92
CA PRO A 692 17.14 58.80 -41.53
C PRO A 692 15.74 58.86 -40.95
N ASP A 693 15.47 57.92 -40.04
CA ASP A 693 14.15 57.78 -39.38
C ASP A 693 14.29 56.87 -38.19
N MET A 694 13.20 56.73 -37.43
CA MET A 694 13.05 55.77 -36.38
C MET A 694 12.40 54.47 -36.90
N TYR A 695 13.02 53.35 -36.61
CA TYR A 695 12.59 52.02 -37.03
C TYR A 695 12.25 51.16 -35.81
N THR A 696 11.17 50.39 -35.85
CA THR A 696 10.86 49.42 -34.83
C THR A 696 11.50 48.09 -35.22
N LEU A 697 12.37 47.56 -34.35
CA LEU A 697 12.93 46.22 -34.48
C LEU A 697 12.17 45.29 -33.59
N ILE A 698 11.61 44.20 -34.14
CA ILE A 698 11.01 43.10 -33.39
C ILE A 698 11.83 41.85 -33.69
N ILE A 699 12.29 41.22 -32.63
CA ILE A 699 12.98 39.93 -32.70
C ILE A 699 12.12 38.89 -32.02
N THR A 700 11.81 37.81 -32.72
CA THR A 700 11.07 36.66 -32.19
C THR A 700 11.99 35.45 -32.24
N ASP A 701 12.10 34.73 -31.15
CA ASP A 701 12.88 33.49 -31.07
C ASP A 701 12.06 32.24 -31.46
N ASN A 702 12.64 31.06 -31.39
CA ASN A 702 11.97 29.81 -31.77
C ASN A 702 10.82 29.41 -30.81
N ASN A 703 10.73 30.01 -29.63
CA ASN A 703 9.66 29.80 -28.64
C ASN A 703 8.62 30.94 -28.67
N ASP A 704 8.58 31.73 -29.75
CA ASP A 704 7.70 32.90 -29.90
C ASP A 704 7.93 34.01 -28.86
N CYS A 705 9.07 34.01 -28.15
CA CYS A 705 9.44 35.11 -27.26
C CYS A 705 9.85 36.32 -28.08
N THR A 706 9.36 37.49 -27.71
CA THR A 706 9.57 38.72 -28.48
C THR A 706 10.43 39.75 -27.72
N TYR A 707 11.28 40.41 -28.46
CA TYR A 707 12.02 41.61 -28.02
C TYR A 707 11.71 42.73 -28.99
N GLU A 708 11.34 43.88 -28.49
CA GLU A 708 11.03 45.07 -29.30
C GLU A 708 11.91 46.22 -28.88
N ASP A 709 12.48 46.91 -29.86
CA ASP A 709 13.26 48.14 -29.65
C ASP A 709 13.06 49.14 -30.80
N SER A 710 13.38 50.41 -30.51
CA SER A 710 13.31 51.50 -31.46
C SER A 710 14.69 51.95 -31.86
N ILE A 711 15.02 51.78 -33.12
CA ILE A 711 16.33 52.10 -33.72
C ILE A 711 16.25 53.42 -34.50
N VAL A 712 17.10 54.35 -34.17
CA VAL A 712 17.19 55.62 -34.93
C VAL A 712 18.38 55.54 -35.87
N ILE A 713 18.13 55.69 -37.17
CA ILE A 713 19.16 55.87 -38.17
C ILE A 713 19.41 57.38 -38.29
N PRO A 714 20.57 57.90 -37.82
CA PRO A 714 20.84 59.36 -37.82
C PRO A 714 21.35 59.82 -39.21
N LEU A 715 21.30 61.12 -39.42
CA LEU A 715 22.01 61.78 -40.54
C LEU A 715 23.48 62.05 -40.10
N GLU A 716 24.44 61.92 -40.97
CA GLU A 716 25.90 61.99 -40.76
C GLU A 716 26.43 63.22 -39.96
N ASN A 717 25.57 64.26 -39.79
CA ASN A 717 25.88 65.47 -39.03
C ASN A 717 25.31 65.51 -37.59
N ASP A 718 24.55 64.51 -37.18
CA ASP A 718 24.06 64.45 -35.83
C ASP A 718 25.06 63.67 -34.92
N THR A 719 25.53 64.35 -33.88
CA THR A 719 26.41 63.72 -32.88
C THR A 719 25.67 62.66 -32.05
N VAL A 720 25.78 61.40 -32.47
CA VAL A 720 25.21 60.28 -31.71
C VAL A 720 26.23 59.80 -30.71
N ILE A 721 25.83 59.85 -29.44
CA ILE A 721 26.57 59.24 -28.32
C ILE A 721 26.17 57.73 -28.30
N ASN A 722 27.09 56.86 -28.69
CA ASN A 722 26.91 55.40 -28.51
C ASN A 722 26.91 55.07 -27.00
N SER A 723 25.77 54.70 -26.46
CA SER A 723 25.70 54.15 -25.10
C SER A 723 24.73 52.94 -25.08
N SER A 724 25.29 51.76 -25.14
CA SER A 724 24.55 50.56 -24.68
C SER A 724 24.53 50.58 -23.15
N VAL A 725 23.50 51.18 -22.55
CA VAL A 725 23.31 51.13 -21.07
C VAL A 725 22.28 50.07 -20.78
N THR A 726 22.73 48.90 -20.34
CA THR A 726 21.88 47.95 -19.65
C THR A 726 21.44 48.57 -18.31
N ARG A 727 20.20 49.07 -18.22
CA ARG A 727 19.65 49.56 -16.92
C ARG A 727 19.35 48.33 -16.04
N SER A 728 20.29 48.00 -15.19
CA SER A 728 20.13 47.03 -14.13
C SER A 728 19.27 47.60 -12.99
N PRO A 729 18.42 46.78 -12.32
CA PRO A 729 17.77 47.20 -11.07
C PRO A 729 18.74 47.41 -9.90
N LEU A 730 20.01 47.05 -10.05
CA LEU A 730 21.08 47.30 -9.10
C LEU A 730 21.84 48.57 -9.51
N PRO A 731 22.35 49.34 -8.53
CA PRO A 731 23.11 50.59 -8.79
C PRO A 731 24.55 50.30 -9.23
N PHE A 732 24.79 49.25 -9.99
CA PHE A 732 26.11 48.85 -10.49
C PHE A 732 26.15 48.91 -12.01
N GLU A 733 27.26 49.50 -12.54
CA GLU A 733 27.60 49.46 -13.95
C GLU A 733 28.85 48.58 -14.12
N ILE A 734 28.80 47.63 -15.07
CA ILE A 734 29.89 46.70 -15.33
C ILE A 734 30.49 47.04 -16.70
N TYR A 735 31.79 47.26 -16.74
CA TYR A 735 32.58 47.46 -17.97
C TYR A 735 33.62 46.32 -18.06
N ASN A 736 33.65 45.66 -19.17
CA ASN A 736 34.69 44.69 -19.45
C ASN A 736 35.76 45.30 -20.35
N ASP A 737 36.93 45.63 -19.79
CA ASP A 737 38.05 46.17 -20.55
C ASP A 737 38.95 45.05 -21.07
N ILE A 738 38.65 44.57 -22.27
CA ILE A 738 39.37 43.48 -22.90
C ILE A 738 40.84 43.87 -23.20
N ILE A 739 41.12 45.15 -23.40
CA ILE A 739 42.46 45.64 -23.73
C ILE A 739 43.38 45.65 -22.52
N GLN A 740 42.85 45.94 -21.33
CA GLN A 740 43.62 45.94 -20.08
C GLN A 740 43.46 44.60 -19.32
N SER A 741 42.65 43.67 -19.82
CA SER A 741 42.32 42.40 -19.17
C SER A 741 41.70 42.60 -17.76
N GLU A 742 40.88 43.60 -17.60
CA GLU A 742 40.24 44.01 -16.36
C GLU A 742 38.70 44.06 -16.50
N ILE A 743 38.02 43.79 -15.38
CA ILE A 743 36.59 44.06 -15.20
C ILE A 743 36.45 45.25 -14.28
N VAL A 744 35.79 46.33 -14.75
CA VAL A 744 35.54 47.49 -13.98
C VAL A 744 34.09 47.53 -13.53
N ILE A 745 33.82 47.55 -12.23
CA ILE A 745 32.49 47.67 -11.62
C ILE A 745 32.38 49.06 -10.99
N GLN A 746 31.42 49.87 -11.42
CA GLN A 746 31.20 51.24 -10.91
C GLN A 746 29.87 51.35 -10.17
N TRP A 747 29.81 52.21 -9.12
CA TRP A 747 28.60 52.48 -8.35
C TRP A 747 28.59 53.91 -7.77
N PRO A 748 27.39 54.46 -7.46
CA PRO A 748 27.27 55.77 -6.84
C PRO A 748 27.88 55.81 -5.43
N LYS A 749 28.54 56.91 -5.05
CA LYS A 749 29.22 57.10 -3.78
C LYS A 749 28.40 56.81 -2.50
N LYS A 750 27.08 56.67 -2.63
CA LYS A 750 26.16 56.42 -1.50
C LYS A 750 25.96 54.95 -1.20
N VAL A 751 26.45 54.03 -2.03
CA VAL A 751 26.30 52.59 -1.83
C VAL A 751 27.31 52.13 -0.77
N LYS A 752 26.83 51.42 0.25
CA LYS A 752 27.62 50.83 1.33
C LYS A 752 27.19 49.42 1.61
N GLY A 753 28.13 48.53 1.90
CA GLY A 753 27.91 47.15 2.27
C GLY A 753 28.87 46.22 1.53
N ALA A 754 28.70 44.90 1.76
CA ALA A 754 29.47 43.88 1.07
C ALA A 754 28.84 43.55 -0.30
N LEU A 755 29.69 43.45 -1.31
CA LEU A 755 29.34 42.95 -2.64
C LEU A 755 30.02 41.59 -2.81
N GLU A 756 29.24 40.56 -3.11
CA GLU A 756 29.74 39.25 -3.51
C GLU A 756 29.81 39.19 -5.04
N ILE A 757 30.97 38.78 -5.54
CA ILE A 757 31.29 38.72 -6.95
C ILE A 757 31.66 37.28 -7.28
N GLU A 758 30.92 36.64 -8.19
CA GLU A 758 31.13 35.26 -8.53
C GLU A 758 31.30 35.10 -10.05
N PHE A 759 32.18 34.18 -10.44
CA PHE A 759 32.41 33.82 -11.84
C PHE A 759 31.91 32.42 -12.08
N PHE A 760 31.13 32.25 -13.12
CA PHE A 760 30.62 30.98 -13.57
C PHE A 760 31.05 30.66 -14.99
N SER A 761 31.24 29.37 -15.29
CA SER A 761 31.27 28.92 -16.68
C SER A 761 29.90 29.12 -17.35
N ILE A 762 29.86 29.10 -18.66
CA ILE A 762 28.60 29.15 -19.43
C ILE A 762 27.68 27.94 -19.14
N LEU A 763 28.20 26.90 -18.53
CA LEU A 763 27.44 25.71 -18.09
C LEU A 763 26.99 25.83 -16.62
N GLY A 764 27.11 27.00 -15.99
CA GLY A 764 26.63 27.26 -14.62
C GLY A 764 27.55 26.78 -13.50
N LYS A 765 28.74 26.24 -13.78
CA LYS A 765 29.71 25.87 -12.75
C LYS A 765 30.42 27.09 -12.19
N GLN A 766 30.35 27.30 -10.87
CA GLN A 766 31.06 28.36 -10.18
C GLN A 766 32.58 28.09 -10.25
N LEU A 767 33.35 29.13 -10.62
CA LEU A 767 34.78 29.05 -10.90
C LEU A 767 35.61 29.84 -9.84
N SER A 768 35.11 30.98 -9.45
CA SER A 768 35.74 31.80 -8.38
C SER A 768 34.70 32.71 -7.73
N SER A 769 34.96 33.16 -6.51
CA SER A 769 34.15 34.15 -5.81
C SER A 769 35.02 35.10 -5.01
N TYR A 770 34.55 36.36 -4.88
CA TYR A 770 35.21 37.44 -4.14
C TYR A 770 34.18 38.21 -3.33
N ASN A 771 34.54 38.60 -2.12
CA ASN A 771 33.73 39.50 -1.28
C ASN A 771 34.45 40.86 -1.13
N VAL A 772 33.78 41.95 -1.46
CA VAL A 772 34.34 43.28 -1.47
C VAL A 772 33.47 44.20 -0.63
N ASP A 773 34.12 44.96 0.32
CA ASP A 773 33.44 46.03 1.02
C ASP A 773 33.44 47.31 0.17
N LEU A 774 32.26 47.81 -0.11
CA LEU A 774 32.03 49.01 -0.94
C LEU A 774 32.19 50.30 -0.18
N THR A 775 32.47 50.27 1.13
CA THR A 775 32.52 51.47 1.97
C THR A 775 33.70 52.39 1.59
N GLY A 776 33.37 53.58 1.14
CA GLY A 776 34.36 54.61 0.77
C GLY A 776 34.94 54.47 -0.64
N LYS A 777 34.44 53.52 -1.42
CA LYS A 777 34.83 53.32 -2.84
C LYS A 777 33.65 53.66 -3.75
N ASN A 778 33.93 53.90 -5.01
CA ASN A 778 32.92 54.12 -6.09
C ASN A 778 33.21 53.33 -7.37
N ASP A 779 34.35 52.63 -7.40
CA ASP A 779 34.69 51.66 -8.46
C ASP A 779 35.54 50.54 -7.90
N LEU A 780 35.56 49.43 -8.62
CA LEU A 780 36.39 48.26 -8.37
C LEU A 780 36.95 47.79 -9.72
N ARG A 781 38.26 47.57 -9.75
CA ARG A 781 38.93 46.95 -10.87
C ARG A 781 39.38 45.56 -10.49
N LEU A 782 39.01 44.56 -11.27
CA LEU A 782 39.36 43.17 -11.05
C LEU A 782 40.14 42.67 -12.25
N ASP A 783 41.35 42.20 -12.02
CA ASP A 783 42.09 41.45 -13.04
C ASP A 783 41.33 40.16 -13.34
N TYR A 784 41.44 39.70 -14.57
CA TYR A 784 40.84 38.38 -14.94
C TYR A 784 41.45 37.27 -14.04
N PRO A 785 40.60 36.36 -13.53
CA PRO A 785 41.12 35.25 -12.74
C PRO A 785 42.14 34.44 -13.53
N ASN A 786 43.36 34.26 -12.97
CA ASN A 786 44.51 33.63 -13.65
C ASN A 786 44.27 32.16 -14.07
N ASN A 787 43.18 31.54 -13.66
CA ASN A 787 42.82 30.17 -13.96
C ASN A 787 41.73 30.03 -15.06
N LEU A 788 41.33 31.16 -15.67
CA LEU A 788 40.32 31.13 -16.75
C LEU A 788 41.02 31.26 -18.13
N SER A 789 40.61 30.40 -19.05
CA SER A 789 41.06 30.47 -20.45
C SER A 789 40.27 31.54 -21.21
N ASP A 790 40.70 31.88 -22.40
CA ASP A 790 39.91 32.71 -23.31
C ASP A 790 38.53 32.10 -23.52
N GLY A 791 37.50 32.91 -23.40
CA GLY A 791 36.13 32.45 -23.59
C GLY A 791 35.08 33.32 -22.87
N TRP A 792 33.83 32.93 -23.07
CA TRP A 792 32.69 33.57 -22.43
C TRP A 792 32.44 32.99 -21.06
N TYR A 793 32.15 33.86 -20.07
CA TYR A 793 31.85 33.57 -18.68
C TYR A 793 30.68 34.39 -18.21
N ILE A 794 30.06 34.00 -17.09
CA ILE A 794 29.00 34.76 -16.43
C ILE A 794 29.57 35.36 -15.15
N LEU A 795 29.53 36.70 -15.04
CA LEU A 795 29.82 37.42 -13.83
C LEU A 795 28.50 37.63 -13.05
N GLN A 796 28.45 37.16 -11.84
CA GLN A 796 27.32 37.39 -10.94
C GLN A 796 27.72 38.31 -9.81
N LEU A 797 26.95 39.38 -9.62
CA LEU A 797 27.09 40.29 -8.49
C LEU A 797 25.91 40.14 -7.55
N ARG A 798 26.18 39.85 -6.28
CA ARG A 798 25.14 39.80 -5.23
C ARG A 798 25.35 40.95 -4.26
N PHE A 799 24.33 41.78 -4.10
CA PHE A 799 24.31 42.86 -3.16
C PHE A 799 23.00 42.93 -2.41
N LYS A 800 23.06 42.73 -1.09
CA LYS A 800 21.87 42.54 -0.23
C LYS A 800 21.03 41.35 -0.74
N ASN A 801 19.77 41.57 -1.09
CA ASN A 801 18.86 40.53 -1.59
C ASN A 801 18.71 40.53 -3.12
N ASN A 802 19.55 41.26 -3.84
CA ASN A 802 19.47 41.38 -5.29
C ASN A 802 20.72 40.80 -5.97
N THR A 803 20.52 40.19 -7.10
CA THR A 803 21.55 39.54 -7.92
C THR A 803 21.53 40.15 -9.31
N LEU A 804 22.69 40.50 -9.84
CA LEU A 804 22.91 40.90 -11.22
C LEU A 804 23.81 39.87 -11.90
N ARG A 805 23.45 39.36 -13.04
CA ARG A 805 24.30 38.52 -13.89
C ARG A 805 24.64 39.25 -15.18
N SER A 806 25.89 39.20 -15.56
CA SER A 806 26.36 39.78 -16.81
C SER A 806 27.30 38.80 -17.52
N PRO A 807 27.10 38.52 -18.82
CA PRO A 807 28.10 37.81 -19.61
C PRO A 807 29.35 38.67 -19.77
N ILE A 808 30.51 38.08 -19.63
CA ILE A 808 31.81 38.71 -19.86
C ILE A 808 32.66 37.83 -20.78
N LEU A 809 33.41 38.48 -21.63
CA LEU A 809 34.38 37.83 -22.50
C LEU A 809 35.77 38.00 -21.90
N ILE A 810 36.43 36.90 -21.51
CA ILE A 810 37.80 36.92 -21.06
C ILE A 810 38.72 36.64 -22.25
N LYS A 811 39.67 37.54 -22.45
CA LYS A 811 40.77 37.36 -23.38
C LYS A 811 42.07 37.66 -22.67
N ASN A 812 42.84 36.63 -22.42
CA ASN A 812 44.19 36.78 -21.81
C ASN A 812 45.12 37.36 -22.91
N GLN A 813 45.81 38.42 -22.57
CA GLN A 813 46.87 38.93 -23.49
C GLN A 813 47.95 37.88 -23.65
N ILE A 814 48.42 37.62 -24.88
CA ILE A 814 49.54 36.74 -25.18
C ILE A 814 50.87 37.44 -24.85
#